data_89e2dbaf6c14d5d4369c1867031b0175
#
_entry.id   89e2dbaf6c14d5d4369c1867031b0175
#
_cell.length_a   1.000
_cell.length_b   1.000
_cell.length_c   1.000
_cell.angle_alpha   90.00
_cell.angle_beta   90.00
_cell.angle_gamma   90.00
#
_symmetry.space_group_name_H-M   'P 1'
#
loop_
_entity.id
_entity.type
_entity.pdbx_description
1 polymer ?
#
loop_
_entity_poly.entity_id
_entity_poly.type
_entity_poly.pdbx_seq_one_letter_code
_entity_poly.pdbx_strand_id
1 'polypeptide(L)'
;MSNQENNQKQIQFPAQQELKHLRTRCGKVYALGNNRFRAVVQTTPVHEYDAATHQWVELSAEKRQQMAAQAHSPIATFADNSADSAAGILDTYVKEGSTQNFSHDERLRISNTNYYGNRLTYLKVVDFPRLGANHFITSAKLCVRNVYAPIADTAIMCKKVLEDWNPETITYDHQPDVSGVYQDYCRVLKNQYSWKEFDVTSLARKWYLGENHGVQLSAPESESSFSQLHSSETANQPYFVLEYASLTGLESYLTYDHQSAGLAGTGSVSLVNGNLIFAHADTAMNGNRLPVSVTHYYNSCDSDKDEFGMGYGWRTSLHQTLHKVLYNGEVEFVYTDGDGTEHFFKKNKDDQKKYSDQPGLSLTLEVGDENITITDKGDNVMTFPLVSDTPTEDAPETAKVLIQKIQDAVGNEVKVTAVADAPLKIASVTDGANRVTTLHYTDGRCDRIQTPWQDAKNCVRFKYENGALVKILHEDNRASEYVYNEEIGYHLLKTAYGADGASVEYAYTNTGENRIDGLPHCITHATVTGMKNDETLTAANVSYTYGNHMALVRDEISGKTLRYHFNDDGNQVSVDDELGYAMYTRYDRTDDNANAPINHATERSRMQRVVRNLLLDPMCEENSSVWEKSSTGTITRDQSTRQFGLVSYRLTIWSSDCVYVRQAVTLTPGKSYTLSGYVRSGGPRGVMRVAYTVGNETVTLDSEPGKVW
;
A
#
# COMPACT_ATOMS: atom_id res chain seq x y z
N MET A 1 27.48 38.31 22.98
CA MET A 1 26.26 37.50 22.87
C MET A 1 26.31 36.83 21.51
N SER A 2 26.78 35.61 21.48
CA SER A 2 27.03 34.87 20.26
C SER A 2 25.69 34.39 19.69
N ASN A 3 25.38 34.81 18.48
CA ASN A 3 24.32 34.22 17.66
C ASN A 3 24.67 32.74 17.46
N GLN A 4 24.08 31.87 18.23
CA GLN A 4 23.91 30.48 17.82
C GLN A 4 22.84 30.49 16.74
N GLU A 5 23.28 30.59 15.50
CA GLU A 5 22.49 30.11 14.37
C GLU A 5 22.18 28.64 14.64
N ASN A 6 20.96 28.41 15.12
CA ASN A 6 20.38 27.08 15.16
C ASN A 6 20.20 26.66 13.69
N ASN A 7 21.20 25.98 13.17
CA ASN A 7 21.14 25.19 11.96
C ASN A 7 20.08 24.10 12.17
N GLN A 8 18.80 24.47 12.12
CA GLN A 8 17.73 23.52 11.97
C GLN A 8 17.84 23.00 10.53
N LYS A 9 18.46 21.83 10.43
CA LYS A 9 18.54 21.06 9.20
C LYS A 9 17.16 21.07 8.55
N GLN A 10 17.05 21.63 7.37
CA GLN A 10 16.13 21.13 6.36
C GLN A 10 16.11 19.61 6.52
N ILE A 11 14.96 18.96 6.53
CA ILE A 11 14.93 17.50 6.64
C ILE A 11 15.80 17.00 5.50
N GLN A 12 17.06 16.70 5.83
CA GLN A 12 17.97 16.05 4.91
C GLN A 12 17.54 14.59 4.94
N PHE A 13 16.76 14.19 3.96
CA PHE A 13 16.62 12.77 3.68
C PHE A 13 18.03 12.21 3.51
N PRO A 14 18.33 11.04 4.10
CA PRO A 14 19.64 10.41 3.89
C PRO A 14 19.92 10.38 2.38
N ALA A 15 21.18 10.41 1.98
CA ALA A 15 21.60 10.39 0.59
C ALA A 15 21.05 9.12 -0.10
N GLN A 16 19.87 9.23 -0.65
CA GLN A 16 19.16 8.18 -1.37
C GLN A 16 19.20 8.55 -2.85
N GLN A 17 19.33 7.55 -3.69
CA GLN A 17 19.35 7.80 -5.13
C GLN A 17 17.94 8.19 -5.59
N GLU A 18 17.88 9.29 -6.31
CA GLU A 18 16.67 9.73 -6.97
C GLU A 18 16.42 8.90 -8.23
N LEU A 19 15.19 8.35 -8.35
CA LEU A 19 14.75 7.63 -9.55
C LEU A 19 14.21 8.64 -10.57
N LYS A 20 15.07 9.10 -11.46
CA LYS A 20 14.76 10.19 -12.40
C LYS A 20 13.59 9.88 -13.34
N HIS A 21 13.40 8.61 -13.73
CA HIS A 21 12.30 8.17 -14.60
C HIS A 21 10.92 8.20 -13.94
N LEU A 22 10.85 8.17 -12.59
CA LEU A 22 9.60 8.23 -11.82
C LEU A 22 9.25 9.65 -11.32
N ARG A 23 10.05 10.65 -11.70
CA ARG A 23 9.80 12.03 -11.30
C ARG A 23 8.45 12.51 -11.80
N THR A 24 7.83 13.38 -11.03
CA THR A 24 6.75 14.24 -11.49
C THR A 24 7.26 15.65 -11.73
N ARG A 25 6.40 16.54 -12.21
CA ARG A 25 6.77 17.93 -12.46
C ARG A 25 7.31 18.63 -11.22
N CYS A 26 6.65 18.42 -10.07
CA CYS A 26 6.96 19.05 -8.80
C CYS A 26 7.56 18.07 -7.78
N GLY A 27 7.76 16.82 -8.17
CA GLY A 27 8.14 15.75 -7.26
C GLY A 27 9.40 15.03 -7.67
N LYS A 28 10.11 14.52 -6.66
CA LYS A 28 11.25 13.61 -6.79
C LYS A 28 10.90 12.29 -6.13
N VAL A 29 11.32 11.18 -6.72
CA VAL A 29 11.11 9.85 -6.17
C VAL A 29 12.46 9.22 -5.82
N TYR A 30 12.54 8.60 -4.68
CA TYR A 30 13.73 7.95 -4.13
C TYR A 30 13.43 6.49 -3.80
N ALA A 31 14.35 5.59 -4.13
CA ALA A 31 14.30 4.22 -3.66
C ALA A 31 14.75 4.14 -2.19
N LEU A 32 13.96 3.46 -1.35
CA LEU A 32 14.30 3.16 0.03
C LEU A 32 14.94 1.76 0.19
N GLY A 33 14.93 0.97 -0.89
CA GLY A 33 15.25 -0.47 -0.87
C GLY A 33 14.06 -1.33 -0.45
N ASN A 34 14.16 -2.64 -0.67
CA ASN A 34 13.11 -3.61 -0.30
C ASN A 34 11.73 -3.23 -0.87
N ASN A 35 11.66 -2.88 -2.16
CA ASN A 35 10.42 -2.44 -2.82
C ASN A 35 9.74 -1.21 -2.20
N ARG A 36 10.43 -0.43 -1.40
CA ARG A 36 9.87 0.79 -0.80
C ARG A 36 10.40 2.02 -1.50
N PHE A 37 9.51 2.97 -1.72
CA PHE A 37 9.78 4.22 -2.42
C PHE A 37 9.32 5.40 -1.59
N ARG A 38 9.97 6.53 -1.77
CA ARG A 38 9.57 7.81 -1.18
C ARG A 38 9.47 8.86 -2.26
N ALA A 39 8.31 9.47 -2.40
CA ALA A 39 8.11 10.65 -3.22
C ALA A 39 8.07 11.90 -2.34
N VAL A 40 8.71 12.98 -2.81
CA VAL A 40 8.67 14.31 -2.17
C VAL A 40 8.16 15.31 -3.20
N VAL A 41 7.03 15.92 -2.93
CA VAL A 41 6.35 16.89 -3.81
C VAL A 41 6.43 18.29 -3.18
N GLN A 42 6.83 19.26 -3.98
CA GLN A 42 6.93 20.68 -3.59
C GLN A 42 6.04 21.54 -4.47
N THR A 43 5.76 22.76 -4.06
CA THR A 43 4.90 23.67 -4.83
C THR A 43 5.57 24.14 -6.12
N THR A 44 6.86 24.45 -6.10
CA THR A 44 7.59 24.88 -7.28
C THR A 44 8.04 23.67 -8.08
N PRO A 45 7.72 23.57 -9.39
CA PRO A 45 8.17 22.46 -10.21
C PRO A 45 9.70 22.42 -10.27
N VAL A 46 10.26 21.23 -10.21
CA VAL A 46 11.70 20.99 -10.26
C VAL A 46 12.14 20.37 -11.58
N HIS A 47 11.22 19.78 -12.31
CA HIS A 47 11.48 19.10 -13.59
C HIS A 47 10.45 19.47 -14.66
N GLU A 48 10.85 19.38 -15.92
CA GLU A 48 9.95 19.38 -17.08
C GLU A 48 10.19 18.12 -17.90
N TYR A 49 9.15 17.64 -18.58
CA TYR A 49 9.27 16.50 -19.46
C TYR A 49 9.74 16.95 -20.84
N ASP A 50 10.92 16.49 -21.28
CA ASP A 50 11.43 16.70 -22.62
C ASP A 50 10.88 15.62 -23.56
N ALA A 51 9.96 16.01 -24.42
CA ALA A 51 9.32 15.10 -25.37
C ALA A 51 10.29 14.57 -26.45
N ALA A 52 11.41 15.25 -26.70
CA ALA A 52 12.39 14.81 -27.70
C ALA A 52 13.31 13.70 -27.16
N THR A 53 13.65 13.75 -25.90
CA THR A 53 14.50 12.76 -25.21
C THR A 53 13.71 11.75 -24.41
N HIS A 54 12.40 11.93 -24.23
CA HIS A 54 11.54 11.16 -23.35
C HIS A 54 12.01 11.11 -21.87
N GLN A 55 12.62 12.21 -21.41
CA GLN A 55 13.19 12.30 -20.07
C GLN A 55 12.68 13.51 -19.30
N TRP A 56 12.67 13.38 -17.97
CA TRP A 56 12.46 14.50 -17.06
C TRP A 56 13.77 15.24 -16.83
N VAL A 57 13.84 16.50 -17.25
CA VAL A 57 15.03 17.37 -17.12
C VAL A 57 14.84 18.35 -15.99
N GLU A 58 15.86 18.54 -15.15
CA GLU A 58 15.82 19.50 -14.05
C GLU A 58 15.75 20.94 -14.58
N LEU A 59 14.78 21.69 -14.06
CA LEU A 59 14.58 23.10 -14.42
C LEU A 59 15.68 23.98 -13.82
N SER A 60 16.21 24.94 -14.60
CA SER A 60 17.10 25.97 -14.04
C SER A 60 16.41 26.78 -12.95
N ALA A 61 17.21 27.36 -12.03
CA ALA A 61 16.69 28.18 -10.97
C ALA A 61 15.86 29.37 -11.48
N GLU A 62 16.31 29.99 -12.61
CA GLU A 62 15.62 31.10 -13.24
C GLU A 62 14.25 30.68 -13.81
N LYS A 63 14.19 29.50 -14.49
CA LYS A 63 12.94 28.99 -15.04
C LYS A 63 11.97 28.58 -13.94
N ARG A 64 12.45 27.98 -12.86
CA ARG A 64 11.62 27.67 -11.67
C ARG A 64 11.01 28.94 -11.06
N GLN A 65 11.79 30.01 -10.93
CA GLN A 65 11.33 31.27 -10.40
C GLN A 65 10.27 31.94 -11.30
N GLN A 66 10.48 31.88 -12.63
CA GLN A 66 9.49 32.38 -13.59
C GLN A 66 8.19 31.57 -13.55
N MET A 67 8.26 30.26 -13.44
CA MET A 67 7.08 29.39 -13.34
C MET A 67 6.36 29.57 -12.02
N ALA A 68 7.06 29.77 -10.92
CA ALA A 68 6.46 30.07 -9.62
C ALA A 68 5.66 31.40 -9.66
N ALA A 69 6.19 32.42 -10.34
CA ALA A 69 5.50 33.69 -10.56
C ALA A 69 4.27 33.56 -11.50
N GLN A 70 4.26 32.58 -12.40
CA GLN A 70 3.15 32.30 -13.32
C GLN A 70 2.09 31.34 -12.72
N ALA A 71 2.44 30.55 -11.71
CA ALA A 71 1.55 29.56 -11.10
C ALA A 71 0.28 30.17 -10.50
N HIS A 72 0.30 31.45 -10.22
CA HIS A 72 -0.79 32.24 -9.66
C HIS A 72 -1.56 33.08 -10.67
N SER A 73 -1.39 32.80 -11.96
CA SER A 73 -2.17 33.47 -12.99
C SER A 73 -3.57 32.84 -13.15
N PRO A 74 -4.67 33.62 -13.26
CA PRO A 74 -6.04 33.17 -13.01
C PRO A 74 -6.70 32.27 -14.06
N ILE A 75 -5.95 31.49 -14.84
CA ILE A 75 -6.49 30.70 -15.95
C ILE A 75 -6.03 29.24 -15.91
N ALA A 76 -6.22 28.55 -14.82
CA ALA A 76 -6.11 27.10 -14.85
C ALA A 76 -7.44 26.47 -14.40
N THR A 77 -8.27 26.10 -15.36
CA THR A 77 -9.37 25.17 -15.11
C THR A 77 -8.78 23.80 -14.82
N PHE A 78 -9.07 23.27 -13.64
CA PHE A 78 -8.53 22.02 -13.07
C PHE A 78 -8.87 20.73 -13.86
N ALA A 79 -9.42 20.83 -15.06
CA ALA A 79 -9.84 19.69 -15.88
C ALA A 79 -8.80 19.23 -16.88
N ASP A 80 -7.64 19.89 -16.96
CA ASP A 80 -6.63 19.56 -17.98
C ASP A 80 -5.26 19.36 -17.33
N ASN A 81 -4.69 18.17 -17.48
CA ASN A 81 -3.27 17.89 -17.22
C ASN A 81 -2.37 18.66 -18.22
N SER A 82 -2.80 19.85 -18.64
CA SER A 82 -2.07 20.67 -19.59
C SER A 82 -0.84 21.31 -18.93
N ALA A 83 0.14 21.56 -19.74
CA ALA A 83 1.51 21.95 -19.43
C ALA A 83 1.68 23.24 -18.58
N ASP A 84 0.63 23.90 -18.12
CA ASP A 84 0.69 25.27 -17.60
C ASP A 84 0.49 25.44 -16.07
N SER A 85 0.02 24.41 -15.32
CA SER A 85 -0.04 24.56 -13.87
C SER A 85 1.28 24.17 -13.19
N ALA A 86 1.95 25.13 -12.60
CA ALA A 86 3.27 24.96 -11.97
C ALA A 86 3.23 24.56 -10.50
N ALA A 87 2.06 24.31 -9.92
CA ALA A 87 1.89 24.06 -8.50
C ALA A 87 1.94 22.55 -8.18
N GLY A 88 2.75 22.14 -7.21
CA GLY A 88 2.70 20.82 -6.60
C GLY A 88 1.74 20.76 -5.42
N ILE A 89 1.63 21.89 -4.70
CA ILE A 89 0.70 22.12 -3.60
C ILE A 89 0.08 23.50 -3.78
N LEU A 90 -1.24 23.56 -3.81
CA LEU A 90 -1.98 24.81 -3.75
C LEU A 90 -2.16 25.21 -2.29
N ASP A 91 -1.97 26.48 -1.97
CA ASP A 91 -2.18 26.99 -0.63
C ASP A 91 -2.78 28.40 -0.63
N THR A 92 -3.50 28.74 0.43
CA THR A 92 -4.04 30.08 0.72
C THR A 92 -4.57 30.11 2.15
N TYR A 93 -4.99 31.29 2.60
CA TYR A 93 -5.80 31.39 3.81
C TYR A 93 -6.99 32.36 3.61
N VAL A 94 -8.01 32.19 4.44
CA VAL A 94 -9.17 33.06 4.49
C VAL A 94 -9.23 33.77 5.84
N LYS A 95 -9.82 34.97 5.85
CA LYS A 95 -9.94 35.83 7.04
C LYS A 95 -11.39 36.26 7.24
N GLU A 96 -11.91 36.08 8.45
CA GLU A 96 -13.25 36.53 8.85
C GLU A 96 -13.47 38.01 8.57
N GLY A 97 -14.60 38.32 7.96
CA GLY A 97 -14.97 39.68 7.59
C GLY A 97 -14.14 40.30 6.46
N SER A 98 -13.43 39.49 5.67
CA SER A 98 -12.68 39.94 4.52
C SER A 98 -13.11 39.22 3.25
N THR A 99 -13.30 39.97 2.19
CA THR A 99 -13.51 39.45 0.81
C THR A 99 -12.22 39.40 0.01
N GLN A 100 -11.09 39.76 0.62
CA GLN A 100 -9.78 39.72 -0.03
C GLN A 100 -9.29 38.29 -0.15
N ASN A 101 -8.69 37.97 -1.30
CA ASN A 101 -7.95 36.72 -1.54
C ASN A 101 -6.50 36.87 -1.05
N PHE A 102 -5.94 35.75 -0.56
CA PHE A 102 -4.61 35.72 0.03
C PHE A 102 -3.72 34.60 -0.59
N SER A 103 -4.01 34.15 -1.81
CA SER A 103 -3.26 33.11 -2.51
C SER A 103 -1.78 33.44 -2.76
N HIS A 104 -1.43 34.74 -2.80
CA HIS A 104 -0.07 35.23 -3.02
C HIS A 104 0.61 35.80 -1.76
N ASP A 105 0.06 35.54 -0.57
CA ASP A 105 0.70 36.01 0.67
C ASP A 105 1.86 35.03 1.01
N GLU A 106 3.03 35.56 1.30
CA GLU A 106 4.19 34.76 1.76
C GLU A 106 3.92 33.98 3.05
N ARG A 107 2.79 34.22 3.70
CA ARG A 107 2.43 33.67 5.00
C ARG A 107 1.03 33.12 5.03
N LEU A 108 0.91 31.87 5.33
CA LEU A 108 -0.34 31.25 5.71
C LEU A 108 -0.66 31.58 7.16
N ARG A 109 -1.89 31.94 7.47
CA ARG A 109 -2.28 32.40 8.79
C ARG A 109 -3.42 31.60 9.37
N ILE A 110 -3.27 31.28 10.64
CA ILE A 110 -4.23 30.52 11.44
C ILE A 110 -4.49 31.29 12.71
N SER A 111 -5.76 31.58 13.01
CA SER A 111 -6.14 32.34 14.21
C SER A 111 -7.59 32.12 14.59
N ASN A 112 -7.86 32.16 15.88
CA ASN A 112 -9.20 32.30 16.46
C ASN A 112 -9.22 33.38 17.58
N THR A 113 -8.28 34.32 17.54
CA THR A 113 -8.18 35.35 18.57
C THR A 113 -9.13 36.52 18.28
N ASN A 114 -9.69 37.16 19.31
CA ASN A 114 -10.50 38.34 19.17
C ASN A 114 -9.76 39.52 18.48
N TYR A 115 -8.43 39.57 18.59
CA TYR A 115 -7.63 40.64 18.02
C TYR A 115 -7.38 40.46 16.52
N TYR A 116 -7.09 39.24 16.08
CA TYR A 116 -6.77 38.93 14.67
C TYR A 116 -7.98 38.43 13.88
N GLY A 117 -9.09 38.07 14.54
CA GLY A 117 -10.23 37.38 13.95
C GLY A 117 -9.92 35.92 13.56
N ASN A 118 -10.94 35.20 13.11
CA ASN A 118 -10.76 33.87 12.61
C ASN A 118 -10.01 33.86 11.29
N ARG A 119 -9.00 32.99 11.18
CA ARG A 119 -8.23 32.73 9.96
C ARG A 119 -8.01 31.25 9.80
N LEU A 120 -8.27 30.75 8.61
CA LEU A 120 -8.20 29.35 8.26
C LEU A 120 -7.30 29.20 7.04
N THR A 121 -6.38 28.26 7.09
CA THR A 121 -5.44 27.99 6.00
C THR A 121 -5.87 26.72 5.26
N TYR A 122 -5.78 26.71 3.93
CA TYR A 122 -6.11 25.61 3.05
C TYR A 122 -4.88 25.18 2.25
N LEU A 123 -4.69 23.86 2.14
CA LEU A 123 -3.63 23.25 1.33
C LEU A 123 -4.20 22.05 0.55
N LYS A 124 -3.77 21.91 -0.73
CA LYS A 124 -4.17 20.81 -1.60
C LYS A 124 -2.97 20.35 -2.43
N VAL A 125 -2.60 19.09 -2.28
CA VAL A 125 -1.57 18.46 -3.12
C VAL A 125 -2.18 18.18 -4.50
N VAL A 126 -1.55 18.58 -5.59
CA VAL A 126 -2.09 18.46 -6.95
C VAL A 126 -1.16 17.73 -7.92
N ASP A 127 0.09 17.51 -7.55
CA ASP A 127 1.06 16.74 -8.36
C ASP A 127 1.45 15.46 -7.61
N PHE A 128 0.83 14.35 -8.00
CA PHE A 128 1.08 13.05 -7.37
C PHE A 128 1.98 12.18 -8.24
N PRO A 129 2.92 11.40 -7.65
CA PRO A 129 3.60 10.34 -8.37
C PRO A 129 2.60 9.29 -8.85
N ARG A 130 2.78 8.75 -10.04
CA ARG A 130 1.96 7.64 -10.53
C ARG A 130 2.30 6.38 -9.73
N LEU A 131 1.28 5.74 -9.18
CA LEU A 131 1.41 4.45 -8.52
C LEU A 131 0.98 3.36 -9.50
N GLY A 132 1.77 2.30 -9.61
CA GLY A 132 1.38 1.08 -10.33
C GLY A 132 0.30 0.30 -9.57
N ALA A 133 -0.35 -0.64 -10.25
CA ALA A 133 -1.38 -1.49 -9.66
C ALA A 133 -0.91 -2.31 -8.44
N ASN A 134 0.39 -2.60 -8.39
CA ASN A 134 1.05 -3.33 -7.32
C ASN A 134 1.55 -2.43 -6.18
N HIS A 135 1.40 -1.10 -6.27
CA HIS A 135 1.85 -0.19 -5.23
C HIS A 135 0.76 0.06 -4.19
N PHE A 136 1.15 0.14 -2.92
CA PHE A 136 0.28 0.60 -1.86
C PHE A 136 0.97 1.65 -0.99
N ILE A 137 0.18 2.62 -0.52
CA ILE A 137 0.67 3.73 0.30
C ILE A 137 0.88 3.25 1.73
N THR A 138 2.11 3.36 2.24
CA THR A 138 2.47 3.01 3.61
C THR A 138 2.39 4.22 4.54
N SER A 139 2.78 5.41 4.06
CA SER A 139 2.77 6.66 4.82
C SER A 139 2.58 7.86 3.92
N ALA A 140 1.85 8.88 4.38
CA ALA A 140 1.78 10.16 3.70
C ALA A 140 1.76 11.29 4.73
N LYS A 141 2.61 12.30 4.52
CA LYS A 141 2.75 13.44 5.44
C LYS A 141 2.71 14.75 4.67
N LEU A 142 1.94 15.71 5.20
CA LEU A 142 1.96 17.10 4.75
C LEU A 142 2.80 17.91 5.74
N CYS A 143 3.84 18.58 5.24
CA CYS A 143 4.83 19.28 6.05
C CYS A 143 4.77 20.77 5.80
N VAL A 144 4.69 21.54 6.88
CA VAL A 144 4.67 23.01 6.88
C VAL A 144 5.64 23.57 7.93
N ARG A 145 6.15 24.78 7.73
CA ARG A 145 7.08 25.40 8.67
C ARG A 145 6.49 26.67 9.29
N ASN A 146 6.65 26.82 10.61
CA ASN A 146 6.21 28.06 11.25
C ASN A 146 7.17 29.23 10.99
N VAL A 147 6.61 30.44 10.75
CA VAL A 147 7.36 31.66 10.41
C VAL A 147 8.02 32.29 11.63
N TYR A 148 7.41 32.15 12.80
CA TYR A 148 7.96 32.69 14.05
C TYR A 148 7.69 31.73 15.22
N ALA A 149 8.51 31.88 16.25
CA ALA A 149 8.35 31.12 17.48
C ALA A 149 7.21 31.71 18.32
N PRO A 150 6.18 30.94 18.68
CA PRO A 150 5.08 31.45 19.48
C PRO A 150 5.53 31.80 20.91
N ILE A 151 4.80 32.71 21.55
CA ILE A 151 5.04 33.12 22.95
C ILE A 151 4.49 32.12 23.97
N ALA A 152 3.61 31.27 23.56
CA ALA A 152 3.03 30.16 24.33
C ALA A 152 2.92 28.91 23.45
N ASP A 153 2.87 27.75 24.07
CA ASP A 153 2.56 26.52 23.36
C ASP A 153 1.15 26.62 22.77
N THR A 154 1.00 26.17 21.53
CA THR A 154 -0.29 26.11 20.84
C THR A 154 -0.35 24.84 19.97
N ALA A 155 -1.47 24.60 19.33
CA ALA A 155 -1.64 23.51 18.37
C ALA A 155 -2.22 24.02 17.06
N ILE A 156 -1.94 23.31 15.98
CA ILE A 156 -2.58 23.48 14.69
C ILE A 156 -3.35 22.21 14.39
N MET A 157 -4.63 22.36 14.07
CA MET A 157 -5.55 21.28 13.76
C MET A 157 -5.65 21.11 12.25
N CYS A 158 -5.62 19.86 11.75
CA CYS A 158 -5.78 19.53 10.34
C CYS A 158 -7.13 18.84 10.12
N LYS A 159 -7.97 19.35 9.22
CA LYS A 159 -9.28 18.78 8.86
C LYS A 159 -9.34 18.42 7.39
N LYS A 160 -10.05 17.34 7.02
CA LYS A 160 -10.38 17.03 5.62
C LYS A 160 -11.33 18.12 5.07
N VAL A 161 -11.02 18.64 3.89
CA VAL A 161 -11.96 19.45 3.11
C VAL A 161 -12.89 18.50 2.33
N LEU A 162 -14.18 18.84 2.24
CA LEU A 162 -15.22 17.99 1.68
C LEU A 162 -15.65 18.39 0.27
N GLU A 163 -15.34 19.63 -0.13
CA GLU A 163 -15.74 20.22 -1.40
C GLU A 163 -14.53 20.83 -2.10
N ASP A 164 -14.60 20.93 -3.41
CA ASP A 164 -13.52 21.53 -4.19
C ASP A 164 -13.46 23.06 -3.99
N TRP A 165 -12.27 23.64 -4.12
CA TRP A 165 -12.02 25.04 -3.92
C TRP A 165 -10.90 25.54 -4.83
N ASN A 166 -10.92 26.84 -5.08
CA ASN A 166 -9.90 27.50 -5.89
C ASN A 166 -9.17 28.54 -5.04
N PRO A 167 -7.83 28.50 -4.96
CA PRO A 167 -7.04 29.44 -4.14
C PRO A 167 -7.26 30.90 -4.50
N GLU A 168 -7.60 31.22 -5.76
CA GLU A 168 -7.78 32.58 -6.26
C GLU A 168 -9.16 33.20 -5.92
N THR A 169 -10.15 32.36 -5.58
CA THR A 169 -11.52 32.80 -5.41
C THR A 169 -12.10 32.54 -4.02
N ILE A 170 -11.48 31.67 -3.24
CA ILE A 170 -11.93 31.33 -1.89
C ILE A 170 -11.88 32.52 -0.98
N THR A 171 -12.96 32.75 -0.20
CA THR A 171 -13.07 33.75 0.84
C THR A 171 -13.64 33.14 2.11
N TYR A 172 -13.64 33.87 3.22
CA TYR A 172 -14.17 33.32 4.48
C TYR A 172 -15.66 32.99 4.40
N ASP A 173 -16.45 33.82 3.69
CA ASP A 173 -17.89 33.62 3.52
C ASP A 173 -18.26 32.55 2.46
N HIS A 174 -17.29 32.21 1.59
CA HIS A 174 -17.44 31.21 0.53
C HIS A 174 -16.30 30.15 0.64
N GLN A 175 -16.17 29.59 1.81
CA GLN A 175 -15.22 28.53 2.08
C GLN A 175 -15.90 27.15 1.93
N PRO A 176 -15.15 26.11 1.52
CA PRO A 176 -15.69 24.76 1.41
C PRO A 176 -16.02 24.18 2.77
N ASP A 177 -17.00 23.27 2.79
CA ASP A 177 -17.29 22.47 3.97
C ASP A 177 -16.11 21.62 4.37
N VAL A 178 -15.94 21.42 5.66
CA VAL A 178 -14.87 20.60 6.23
C VAL A 178 -15.44 19.52 7.15
N SER A 179 -14.70 18.45 7.31
CA SER A 179 -15.07 17.39 8.26
C SER A 179 -15.18 17.96 9.68
N GLY A 180 -16.23 17.60 10.39
CA GLY A 180 -16.37 17.89 11.82
C GLY A 180 -15.30 17.22 12.68
N VAL A 181 -14.45 16.39 12.08
CA VAL A 181 -13.44 15.55 12.73
C VAL A 181 -12.06 15.98 12.24
N TYR A 182 -11.11 16.11 13.15
CA TYR A 182 -9.72 16.38 12.79
C TYR A 182 -9.07 15.13 12.17
N GLN A 183 -8.31 15.33 11.10
CA GLN A 183 -7.46 14.29 10.52
C GLN A 183 -6.25 14.02 11.41
N ASP A 184 -5.58 15.11 11.78
CA ASP A 184 -4.41 15.14 12.63
C ASP A 184 -4.29 16.51 13.31
N TYR A 185 -3.31 16.66 14.20
CA TYR A 185 -2.92 17.93 14.76
C TYR A 185 -1.44 17.92 15.10
N CYS A 186 -0.80 19.08 15.13
CA CYS A 186 0.57 19.19 15.60
C CYS A 186 0.71 20.31 16.65
N ARG A 187 1.65 20.13 17.58
CA ARG A 187 1.99 21.15 18.57
C ARG A 187 3.02 22.13 18.00
N VAL A 188 2.82 23.40 18.27
CA VAL A 188 3.77 24.48 18.00
C VAL A 188 4.28 24.95 19.36
N LEU A 189 5.49 24.56 19.70
CA LEU A 189 6.06 24.85 21.02
C LEU A 189 6.55 26.30 21.10
N LYS A 190 6.42 26.87 22.29
CA LYS A 190 6.93 28.19 22.61
C LYS A 190 8.41 28.35 22.25
N ASN A 191 8.74 29.48 21.67
CA ASN A 191 10.12 29.86 21.28
C ASN A 191 10.81 28.89 20.31
N GLN A 192 10.06 28.09 19.52
CA GLN A 192 10.63 27.15 18.55
C GLN A 192 10.17 27.44 17.14
N TYR A 193 11.15 27.49 16.22
CA TYR A 193 10.95 27.41 14.78
C TYR A 193 11.13 25.97 14.39
N SER A 194 10.12 25.35 13.78
CA SER A 194 10.24 23.95 13.37
C SER A 194 9.29 23.59 12.23
N TRP A 195 9.61 22.54 11.54
CA TRP A 195 8.69 21.86 10.67
C TRP A 195 7.61 21.16 11.47
N LYS A 196 6.41 21.20 10.93
CA LYS A 196 5.21 20.54 11.45
C LYS A 196 4.76 19.52 10.42
N GLU A 197 4.52 18.29 10.86
CA GLU A 197 4.11 17.18 10.02
C GLU A 197 2.70 16.78 10.41
N PHE A 198 1.82 16.65 9.42
CA PHE A 198 0.47 16.12 9.58
C PHE A 198 0.41 14.77 8.89
N ASP A 199 -0.01 13.73 9.60
CA ASP A 199 -0.30 12.42 9.02
C ASP A 199 -1.59 12.52 8.18
N VAL A 200 -1.44 12.41 6.88
CA VAL A 200 -2.53 12.42 5.91
C VAL A 200 -2.63 11.10 5.14
N THR A 201 -2.06 10.02 5.65
CA THR A 201 -2.00 8.70 4.99
C THR A 201 -3.38 8.21 4.53
N SER A 202 -4.38 8.27 5.42
CA SER A 202 -5.74 7.84 5.08
C SER A 202 -6.42 8.76 4.05
N LEU A 203 -6.07 10.06 4.04
CA LEU A 203 -6.54 11.00 3.03
C LEU A 203 -5.83 10.78 1.70
N ALA A 204 -4.52 10.59 1.69
CA ALA A 204 -3.75 10.36 0.48
C ALA A 204 -4.29 9.16 -0.32
N ARG A 205 -4.67 8.07 0.35
CA ARG A 205 -5.33 6.93 -0.29
C ARG A 205 -6.63 7.30 -0.99
N LYS A 206 -7.44 8.19 -0.39
CA LYS A 206 -8.67 8.71 -1.00
C LYS A 206 -8.39 9.71 -2.11
N TRP A 207 -7.33 10.51 -1.98
CA TRP A 207 -6.93 11.47 -3.02
C TRP A 207 -6.58 10.76 -4.33
N TYR A 208 -5.91 9.61 -4.26
CA TYR A 208 -5.67 8.76 -5.43
C TYR A 208 -6.95 8.18 -6.04
N LEU A 209 -8.04 8.08 -5.27
CA LEU A 209 -9.36 7.67 -5.76
C LEU A 209 -10.21 8.85 -6.28
N GLY A 210 -9.62 10.04 -6.42
CA GLY A 210 -10.31 11.22 -6.93
C GLY A 210 -10.99 12.09 -5.87
N GLU A 211 -11.03 11.67 -4.59
CA GLU A 211 -11.61 12.44 -3.50
C GLU A 211 -10.60 13.46 -2.91
N ASN A 212 -9.93 14.23 -3.78
CA ASN A 212 -8.90 15.17 -3.33
C ASN A 212 -9.42 16.61 -3.30
N HIS A 213 -9.82 17.05 -2.12
CA HIS A 213 -10.16 18.45 -1.83
C HIS A 213 -9.16 19.10 -0.86
N GLY A 214 -8.07 18.38 -0.51
CA GLY A 214 -7.02 18.87 0.38
C GLY A 214 -7.43 18.91 1.85
N VAL A 215 -6.77 19.79 2.60
CA VAL A 215 -6.94 19.95 4.05
C VAL A 215 -7.11 21.41 4.43
N GLN A 216 -7.82 21.66 5.55
CA GLN A 216 -7.89 22.92 6.25
C GLN A 216 -7.06 22.84 7.53
N LEU A 217 -6.21 23.84 7.75
CA LEU A 217 -5.50 24.03 9.01
C LEU A 217 -6.19 25.14 9.82
N SER A 218 -6.48 24.88 11.08
CA SER A 218 -7.20 25.78 11.98
C SER A 218 -6.58 25.83 13.38
N ALA A 219 -6.89 26.86 14.13
CA ALA A 219 -6.58 26.94 15.56
C ALA A 219 -7.50 25.97 16.35
N PRO A 220 -7.06 25.48 17.52
CA PRO A 220 -7.94 24.75 18.43
C PRO A 220 -9.09 25.64 18.88
N GLU A 221 -10.32 25.13 18.89
CA GLU A 221 -11.49 25.92 19.34
C GLU A 221 -11.43 26.28 20.83
N SER A 222 -10.69 25.51 21.62
CA SER A 222 -10.55 25.71 23.08
C SER A 222 -9.54 26.74 23.51
N GLU A 223 -8.68 27.19 22.61
CA GLU A 223 -7.55 28.06 22.94
C GLU A 223 -7.52 29.26 21.98
N SER A 224 -7.41 30.47 22.53
CA SER A 224 -7.14 31.65 21.71
C SER A 224 -5.69 31.58 21.20
N SER A 225 -5.51 31.30 19.93
CA SER A 225 -4.18 31.09 19.34
C SER A 225 -4.01 31.78 17.99
N PHE A 226 -2.74 32.09 17.70
CA PHE A 226 -2.33 32.64 16.42
C PHE A 226 -1.04 31.96 15.96
N SER A 227 -1.05 31.45 14.74
CA SER A 227 0.10 30.85 14.10
C SER A 227 0.28 31.40 12.69
N GLN A 228 1.54 31.49 12.26
CA GLN A 228 1.91 31.81 10.88
C GLN A 228 2.84 30.75 10.34
N LEU A 229 2.55 30.31 9.14
CA LEU A 229 3.33 29.31 8.41
C LEU A 229 3.88 29.94 7.13
N HIS A 230 4.97 29.39 6.63
CA HIS A 230 5.46 29.71 5.29
C HIS A 230 4.47 29.20 4.25
N SER A 231 4.19 30.02 3.23
CA SER A 231 3.42 29.62 2.05
C SER A 231 4.34 29.10 0.94
N SER A 232 3.74 28.70 -0.17
CA SER A 232 4.42 28.30 -1.39
C SER A 232 5.28 29.42 -2.01
N GLU A 233 5.04 30.67 -1.64
CA GLU A 233 5.81 31.85 -2.10
C GLU A 233 7.21 31.96 -1.47
N THR A 234 7.55 31.11 -0.51
CA THR A 234 8.80 31.20 0.26
C THR A 234 9.74 30.06 0.01
N ALA A 235 11.03 30.24 0.34
CA ALA A 235 12.01 29.16 0.28
C ALA A 235 11.74 27.99 1.26
N ASN A 236 10.93 28.20 2.29
CA ASN A 236 10.52 27.17 3.25
C ASN A 236 9.07 26.69 2.97
N GLN A 237 8.74 26.56 1.72
CA GLN A 237 7.42 26.18 1.23
C GLN A 237 6.93 24.84 1.79
N PRO A 238 5.61 24.62 1.87
CA PRO A 238 5.03 23.33 2.18
C PRO A 238 5.54 22.25 1.26
N TYR A 239 5.65 21.02 1.76
CA TYR A 239 5.94 19.85 0.94
C TYR A 239 5.16 18.64 1.42
N PHE A 240 4.93 17.72 0.50
CA PHE A 240 4.23 16.46 0.75
C PHE A 240 5.22 15.30 0.59
N VAL A 241 5.20 14.38 1.53
CA VAL A 241 6.00 13.15 1.50
C VAL A 241 5.04 11.98 1.41
N LEU A 242 5.24 11.14 0.40
CA LEU A 242 4.51 9.90 0.21
C LEU A 242 5.49 8.73 0.24
N GLU A 243 5.26 7.77 1.11
CA GLU A 243 5.96 6.48 1.08
C GLU A 243 5.00 5.39 0.60
N TYR A 244 5.50 4.54 -0.28
CA TYR A 244 4.74 3.42 -0.83
C TYR A 244 5.65 2.23 -1.09
N ALA A 245 5.05 1.05 -1.16
CA ALA A 245 5.74 -0.20 -1.42
C ALA A 245 5.09 -0.92 -2.59
N SER A 246 5.87 -1.72 -3.32
CA SER A 246 5.40 -2.67 -4.31
C SER A 246 5.32 -4.06 -3.69
N LEU A 247 4.16 -4.72 -3.81
CA LEU A 247 3.95 -6.09 -3.36
C LEU A 247 3.32 -6.88 -4.50
N THR A 248 4.00 -7.92 -4.93
CA THR A 248 3.61 -8.79 -6.03
C THR A 248 3.66 -10.25 -5.61
N GLY A 249 2.92 -11.11 -6.32
CA GLY A 249 2.98 -12.56 -6.13
C GLY A 249 2.41 -13.05 -4.80
N LEU A 250 2.86 -14.27 -4.40
CA LEU A 250 2.48 -14.93 -3.16
C LEU A 250 3.60 -14.82 -2.12
N GLU A 251 3.79 -13.62 -1.59
CA GLU A 251 4.77 -13.37 -0.54
C GLU A 251 4.54 -14.25 0.69
N SER A 252 5.54 -15.01 1.08
CA SER A 252 5.42 -16.04 2.12
C SER A 252 5.05 -15.53 3.52
N TYR A 253 5.24 -14.24 3.77
CA TYR A 253 4.96 -13.58 5.05
C TYR A 253 3.65 -12.79 5.06
N LEU A 254 2.97 -12.65 3.91
CA LEU A 254 1.65 -12.03 3.82
C LEU A 254 0.53 -13.04 4.10
N THR A 255 -0.65 -12.52 4.36
CA THR A 255 -1.85 -13.32 4.62
C THR A 255 -2.78 -13.26 3.42
N TYR A 256 -3.26 -14.42 3.00
CA TYR A 256 -4.19 -14.58 1.89
C TYR A 256 -5.47 -15.27 2.32
N ASP A 257 -6.57 -14.91 1.69
CA ASP A 257 -7.80 -15.69 1.70
C ASP A 257 -7.89 -16.51 0.40
N HIS A 258 -8.24 -17.80 0.51
CA HIS A 258 -8.18 -18.74 -0.60
C HIS A 258 -9.58 -19.18 -1.03
N GLN A 259 -9.86 -19.13 -2.34
CA GLN A 259 -11.11 -19.55 -2.94
C GLN A 259 -10.85 -20.62 -4.00
N SER A 260 -11.49 -21.79 -3.86
CA SER A 260 -11.37 -22.86 -4.84
C SER A 260 -12.48 -22.78 -5.90
N ALA A 261 -12.08 -22.81 -7.17
CA ALA A 261 -12.96 -22.98 -8.33
C ALA A 261 -12.87 -24.40 -8.90
N GLY A 262 -12.66 -25.41 -8.04
CA GLY A 262 -12.52 -26.81 -8.45
C GLY A 262 -11.40 -27.01 -9.45
N LEU A 263 -11.70 -27.63 -10.60
CA LEU A 263 -10.72 -27.90 -11.66
C LEU A 263 -10.21 -26.62 -12.36
N ALA A 264 -10.90 -25.49 -12.24
CA ALA A 264 -10.39 -24.23 -12.80
C ALA A 264 -9.19 -23.70 -12.02
N GLY A 265 -9.04 -24.08 -10.74
CA GLY A 265 -7.92 -23.62 -9.92
C GLY A 265 -8.31 -23.01 -8.58
N THR A 266 -7.38 -22.27 -7.99
CA THR A 266 -7.56 -21.62 -6.69
C THR A 266 -7.07 -20.17 -6.75
N GLY A 267 -7.93 -19.26 -6.32
CA GLY A 267 -7.59 -17.87 -6.11
C GLY A 267 -7.05 -17.63 -4.70
N SER A 268 -6.14 -16.70 -4.58
CA SER A 268 -5.53 -16.23 -3.33
C SER A 268 -5.61 -14.70 -3.31
N VAL A 269 -6.49 -14.17 -2.47
CA VAL A 269 -6.67 -12.71 -2.29
C VAL A 269 -5.77 -12.24 -1.16
N SER A 270 -4.84 -11.35 -1.46
CA SER A 270 -4.00 -10.71 -0.44
C SER A 270 -4.84 -9.82 0.46
N LEU A 271 -4.81 -10.07 1.78
CA LEU A 271 -5.54 -9.26 2.75
C LEU A 271 -4.85 -7.92 3.05
N VAL A 272 -3.61 -7.73 2.61
CA VAL A 272 -2.87 -6.47 2.79
C VAL A 272 -3.23 -5.45 1.71
N ASN A 273 -3.23 -5.86 0.43
CA ASN A 273 -3.36 -4.96 -0.72
C ASN A 273 -4.50 -5.31 -1.69
N GLY A 274 -5.22 -6.43 -1.47
CA GLY A 274 -6.34 -6.84 -2.31
C GLY A 274 -5.94 -7.44 -3.66
N ASN A 275 -4.67 -7.75 -3.90
CA ASN A 275 -4.21 -8.40 -5.12
C ASN A 275 -4.74 -9.84 -5.21
N LEU A 276 -5.12 -10.27 -6.42
CA LEU A 276 -5.50 -11.65 -6.71
C LEU A 276 -4.37 -12.37 -7.43
N ILE A 277 -3.94 -13.48 -6.86
CA ILE A 277 -3.16 -14.52 -7.55
C ILE A 277 -4.08 -15.72 -7.77
N PHE A 278 -4.25 -16.15 -9.02
CA PHE A 278 -5.05 -17.34 -9.33
C PHE A 278 -4.16 -18.43 -9.93
N ALA A 279 -4.19 -19.63 -9.36
CA ALA A 279 -3.33 -20.75 -9.73
C ALA A 279 -4.14 -21.88 -10.34
N HIS A 280 -3.73 -22.36 -11.52
CA HIS A 280 -4.26 -23.54 -12.20
C HIS A 280 -3.15 -24.57 -12.43
N ALA A 281 -3.36 -25.81 -11.98
CA ALA A 281 -2.43 -26.90 -12.24
C ALA A 281 -2.68 -27.50 -13.63
N ASP A 282 -1.74 -27.27 -14.57
CA ASP A 282 -1.88 -27.73 -15.95
C ASP A 282 -1.54 -29.20 -16.11
N THR A 283 -0.34 -29.58 -15.70
CA THR A 283 0.17 -30.93 -15.83
C THR A 283 1.24 -31.20 -14.77
N ALA A 284 1.36 -32.45 -14.37
CA ALA A 284 2.40 -32.90 -13.47
C ALA A 284 2.90 -34.28 -13.88
N MET A 285 4.21 -34.47 -13.85
CA MET A 285 4.84 -35.75 -14.06
C MET A 285 5.22 -36.36 -12.72
N ASN A 286 4.99 -37.68 -12.58
CA ASN A 286 5.45 -38.44 -11.41
C ASN A 286 6.89 -38.88 -11.59
N GLY A 287 7.67 -38.91 -10.51
CA GLY A 287 9.05 -39.38 -10.52
C GLY A 287 9.81 -38.96 -9.27
N ASN A 288 10.98 -39.56 -9.07
CA ASN A 288 11.85 -39.31 -7.92
C ASN A 288 13.15 -38.56 -8.30
N ARG A 289 13.25 -38.06 -9.52
CA ARG A 289 14.39 -37.29 -10.02
C ARG A 289 13.95 -35.91 -10.49
N LEU A 290 13.40 -35.10 -9.58
CA LEU A 290 12.92 -33.75 -9.82
C LEU A 290 11.95 -33.68 -11.04
N PRO A 291 10.75 -34.30 -10.95
CA PRO A 291 9.80 -34.31 -12.05
C PRO A 291 9.22 -32.89 -12.30
N VAL A 292 8.92 -32.57 -13.55
CA VAL A 292 8.32 -31.33 -13.92
C VAL A 292 6.82 -31.30 -13.54
N SER A 293 6.39 -30.25 -12.88
CA SER A 293 5.00 -29.84 -12.78
C SER A 293 4.85 -28.41 -13.32
N VAL A 294 3.76 -28.15 -14.02
CA VAL A 294 3.48 -26.84 -14.58
C VAL A 294 2.18 -26.33 -13.97
N THR A 295 2.26 -25.18 -13.33
CA THR A 295 1.13 -24.42 -12.80
C THR A 295 1.08 -23.09 -13.53
N HIS A 296 -0.09 -22.72 -14.05
CA HIS A 296 -0.35 -21.36 -14.51
C HIS A 296 -0.73 -20.49 -13.33
N TYR A 297 -0.13 -19.30 -13.27
CA TYR A 297 -0.44 -18.26 -12.30
C TYR A 297 -0.94 -17.01 -13.03
N TYR A 298 -2.11 -16.53 -12.63
CA TYR A 298 -2.61 -15.21 -12.99
C TYR A 298 -2.32 -14.25 -11.84
N ASN A 299 -1.87 -13.03 -12.17
CA ASN A 299 -1.67 -11.96 -11.20
C ASN A 299 -2.44 -10.72 -11.64
N SER A 300 -3.39 -10.24 -10.82
CA SER A 300 -4.19 -9.07 -11.16
C SER A 300 -3.38 -7.78 -11.28
N CYS A 301 -2.20 -7.69 -10.63
CA CYS A 301 -1.27 -6.58 -10.76
C CYS A 301 -0.55 -6.54 -12.11
N ASP A 302 -0.49 -7.67 -12.83
CA ASP A 302 0.13 -7.79 -14.16
C ASP A 302 -0.91 -7.95 -15.27
N SER A 303 -2.19 -7.66 -15.00
CA SER A 303 -3.31 -7.89 -15.92
C SER A 303 -3.26 -7.09 -17.23
N ASP A 304 -2.33 -6.14 -17.34
CA ASP A 304 -2.01 -5.35 -18.53
C ASP A 304 -0.81 -5.91 -19.34
N LYS A 305 -0.14 -6.99 -18.89
CA LYS A 305 1.09 -7.53 -19.46
C LYS A 305 0.93 -8.95 -19.97
N ASP A 306 1.51 -9.25 -21.14
CA ASP A 306 1.65 -10.60 -21.71
C ASP A 306 3.12 -10.82 -22.12
N GLU A 307 4.04 -10.89 -21.14
CA GLU A 307 5.49 -11.02 -21.37
C GLU A 307 5.89 -12.39 -21.92
N PHE A 308 5.15 -13.45 -21.54
CA PHE A 308 5.54 -14.84 -21.77
C PHE A 308 4.75 -15.52 -22.88
N GLY A 309 3.76 -14.83 -23.45
CA GLY A 309 2.82 -15.42 -24.40
C GLY A 309 1.85 -16.41 -23.75
N MET A 310 1.49 -16.17 -22.49
CA MET A 310 0.54 -16.98 -21.71
C MET A 310 -0.81 -16.31 -21.55
N GLY A 311 -1.00 -15.13 -22.14
CA GLY A 311 -2.14 -14.24 -21.97
C GLY A 311 -1.90 -13.19 -20.89
N TYR A 312 -2.70 -12.13 -20.93
CA TYR A 312 -2.57 -11.00 -20.02
C TYR A 312 -2.68 -11.43 -18.55
N GLY A 313 -1.67 -11.08 -17.76
CA GLY A 313 -1.56 -11.41 -16.35
C GLY A 313 -1.12 -12.84 -16.06
N TRP A 314 -0.96 -13.71 -17.07
CA TRP A 314 -0.63 -15.12 -16.88
C TRP A 314 0.86 -15.44 -17.11
N ARG A 315 1.37 -16.32 -16.28
CA ARG A 315 2.69 -16.97 -16.41
C ARG A 315 2.62 -18.41 -15.96
N THR A 316 3.63 -19.21 -16.21
CA THR A 316 3.76 -20.54 -15.59
C THR A 316 4.78 -20.52 -14.47
N SER A 317 4.71 -21.49 -13.56
CA SER A 317 5.70 -21.71 -12.49
C SER A 317 7.16 -21.82 -12.99
N LEU A 318 7.36 -22.01 -14.28
CA LEU A 318 8.68 -22.11 -14.92
C LEU A 318 9.16 -20.78 -15.51
N HIS A 319 8.31 -19.76 -15.63
CA HIS A 319 8.69 -18.42 -16.08
C HIS A 319 9.32 -17.60 -14.97
N GLN A 320 10.46 -18.11 -14.47
CA GLN A 320 11.27 -17.45 -13.46
C GLN A 320 12.31 -16.57 -14.15
N THR A 321 12.42 -15.33 -13.74
CA THR A 321 13.28 -14.35 -14.43
C THR A 321 14.20 -13.61 -13.46
N LEU A 322 15.33 -13.13 -14.01
CA LEU A 322 16.31 -12.33 -13.28
C LEU A 322 16.68 -11.08 -14.11
N HIS A 323 16.78 -9.94 -13.47
CA HIS A 323 17.30 -8.71 -14.08
C HIS A 323 18.04 -7.88 -13.04
N LYS A 324 18.74 -6.84 -13.51
CA LYS A 324 19.40 -5.87 -12.63
C LYS A 324 18.61 -4.58 -12.56
N VAL A 325 18.65 -3.96 -11.38
CA VAL A 325 18.07 -2.64 -11.13
C VAL A 325 19.10 -1.74 -10.47
N LEU A 326 18.99 -0.45 -10.69
CA LEU A 326 19.85 0.55 -10.04
C LEU A 326 19.08 1.20 -8.90
N TYR A 327 19.45 0.86 -7.65
CA TYR A 327 18.89 1.48 -6.46
C TYR A 327 19.96 2.13 -5.61
N ASN A 328 19.77 3.39 -5.23
CA ASN A 328 20.69 4.16 -4.38
C ASN A 328 22.15 4.20 -4.86
N GLY A 329 22.38 4.19 -6.19
CA GLY A 329 23.71 4.13 -6.78
C GLY A 329 24.35 2.75 -6.75
N GLU A 330 23.68 1.75 -6.23
CA GLU A 330 24.12 0.35 -6.19
C GLU A 330 23.28 -0.49 -7.18
N VAL A 331 23.93 -1.43 -7.82
CA VAL A 331 23.27 -2.40 -8.68
C VAL A 331 22.77 -3.54 -7.81
N GLU A 332 21.46 -3.71 -7.79
CA GLU A 332 20.78 -4.83 -7.14
C GLU A 332 20.24 -5.80 -8.19
N PHE A 333 19.94 -7.04 -7.81
CA PHE A 333 19.26 -8.01 -8.66
C PHE A 333 17.82 -8.17 -8.21
N VAL A 334 16.91 -8.32 -9.17
CA VAL A 334 15.51 -8.69 -8.93
C VAL A 334 15.29 -10.05 -9.56
N TYR A 335 14.95 -11.02 -8.75
CA TYR A 335 14.49 -12.34 -9.16
C TYR A 335 12.98 -12.37 -9.02
N THR A 336 12.28 -12.67 -10.11
CA THR A 336 10.84 -12.91 -10.10
C THR A 336 10.62 -14.42 -10.20
N ASP A 337 9.99 -15.00 -9.20
CA ASP A 337 9.73 -16.44 -9.17
C ASP A 337 8.51 -16.85 -10.02
N GLY A 338 8.12 -18.14 -9.94
CA GLY A 338 7.10 -18.71 -10.80
C GLY A 338 5.68 -18.18 -10.57
N ASP A 339 5.35 -17.65 -9.39
CA ASP A 339 4.04 -17.05 -9.11
C ASP A 339 4.03 -15.53 -9.29
N GLY A 340 5.19 -14.95 -9.59
CA GLY A 340 5.36 -13.51 -9.80
C GLY A 340 5.86 -12.76 -8.58
N THR A 341 6.23 -13.45 -7.50
CA THR A 341 6.87 -12.82 -6.35
C THR A 341 8.25 -12.28 -6.72
N GLU A 342 8.52 -11.02 -6.39
CA GLU A 342 9.79 -10.36 -6.64
C GLU A 342 10.68 -10.39 -5.40
N HIS A 343 11.91 -10.89 -5.57
CA HIS A 343 12.95 -10.97 -4.56
C HIS A 343 14.08 -10.01 -4.90
N PHE A 344 14.46 -9.15 -3.96
CA PHE A 344 15.44 -8.08 -4.14
C PHE A 344 16.75 -8.44 -3.44
N PHE A 345 17.80 -8.61 -4.23
CA PHE A 345 19.11 -9.01 -3.74
C PHE A 345 20.07 -7.83 -3.62
N LYS A 346 20.47 -7.54 -2.40
CA LYS A 346 21.47 -6.53 -2.08
C LYS A 346 22.87 -7.13 -2.06
N LYS A 347 23.82 -6.35 -2.57
CA LYS A 347 25.22 -6.73 -2.62
C LYS A 347 25.79 -6.96 -1.22
N ASN A 348 26.50 -8.07 -1.05
CA ASN A 348 27.24 -8.34 0.20
C ASN A 348 28.46 -7.41 0.29
N LYS A 349 28.70 -6.82 1.46
CA LYS A 349 29.82 -5.90 1.69
C LYS A 349 31.16 -6.64 1.69
N ASP A 350 31.17 -7.89 2.14
CA ASP A 350 32.38 -8.69 2.31
C ASP A 350 32.74 -9.51 1.07
N ASP A 351 31.78 -9.78 0.18
CA ASP A 351 31.95 -10.54 -1.05
C ASP A 351 31.23 -9.87 -2.21
N GLN A 352 32.00 -9.34 -3.14
CA GLN A 352 31.50 -8.58 -4.31
C GLN A 352 30.72 -9.42 -5.32
N LYS A 353 30.82 -10.75 -5.26
CA LYS A 353 30.11 -11.68 -6.13
C LYS A 353 28.82 -12.20 -5.50
N LYS A 354 28.60 -11.95 -4.21
CA LYS A 354 27.43 -12.44 -3.47
C LYS A 354 26.43 -11.33 -3.16
N TYR A 355 25.17 -11.71 -3.23
CA TYR A 355 24.03 -10.87 -2.93
C TYR A 355 23.07 -11.65 -2.05
N SER A 356 22.42 -10.98 -1.13
CA SER A 356 21.46 -11.58 -0.20
C SER A 356 20.09 -10.95 -0.39
N ASP A 357 19.05 -11.77 -0.33
CA ASP A 357 17.65 -11.34 -0.26
C ASP A 357 17.36 -10.70 1.11
N GLN A 358 16.12 -10.26 1.29
CA GLN A 358 15.68 -9.71 2.56
C GLN A 358 15.95 -10.69 3.72
N PRO A 359 16.39 -10.21 4.88
CA PRO A 359 16.58 -11.06 6.04
C PRO A 359 15.31 -11.89 6.35
N GLY A 360 15.45 -13.21 6.42
CA GLY A 360 14.38 -14.16 6.69
C GLY A 360 13.85 -14.95 5.49
N LEU A 361 14.13 -14.55 4.25
CA LEU A 361 13.71 -15.29 3.05
C LEU A 361 14.74 -16.36 2.64
N SER A 362 15.98 -16.21 3.09
CA SER A 362 17.02 -17.24 2.98
C SER A 362 17.41 -17.63 1.54
N LEU A 363 17.36 -16.67 0.62
CA LEU A 363 17.91 -16.83 -0.73
C LEU A 363 19.27 -16.13 -0.81
N THR A 364 20.21 -16.77 -1.50
CA THR A 364 21.56 -16.23 -1.76
C THR A 364 21.85 -16.27 -3.25
N LEU A 365 22.19 -15.11 -3.83
CA LEU A 365 22.58 -15.00 -5.23
C LEU A 365 24.11 -14.89 -5.33
N GLU A 366 24.72 -15.63 -6.25
CA GLU A 366 26.14 -15.56 -6.56
C GLU A 366 26.36 -15.34 -8.07
N VAL A 367 27.18 -14.34 -8.41
CA VAL A 367 27.55 -14.03 -9.79
C VAL A 367 28.83 -14.78 -10.14
N GLY A 368 28.69 -15.84 -10.93
CA GLY A 368 29.80 -16.62 -11.49
C GLY A 368 30.39 -15.99 -12.75
N ASP A 369 31.34 -16.67 -13.35
CA ASP A 369 32.02 -16.20 -14.59
C ASP A 369 31.17 -16.45 -15.85
N GLU A 370 30.31 -17.48 -15.86
CA GLU A 370 29.47 -17.86 -17.01
C GLU A 370 27.96 -17.75 -16.72
N ASN A 371 27.56 -17.73 -15.44
CA ASN A 371 26.17 -17.74 -15.04
C ASN A 371 25.97 -17.08 -13.67
N ILE A 372 24.71 -16.87 -13.30
CA ILE A 372 24.28 -16.41 -11.99
C ILE A 372 23.48 -17.55 -11.34
N THR A 373 23.76 -17.82 -10.07
CA THR A 373 23.04 -18.83 -9.30
C THR A 373 22.30 -18.22 -8.12
N ILE A 374 21.11 -18.76 -7.83
CA ILE A 374 20.36 -18.48 -6.61
C ILE A 374 20.20 -19.78 -5.85
N THR A 375 20.60 -19.79 -4.60
CA THR A 375 20.51 -20.97 -3.71
C THR A 375 19.51 -20.69 -2.61
N ASP A 376 18.58 -21.61 -2.38
CA ASP A 376 17.63 -21.55 -1.26
C ASP A 376 18.17 -22.28 -0.01
N LYS A 377 17.42 -22.22 1.09
CA LYS A 377 17.77 -22.88 2.35
C LYS A 377 17.75 -24.43 2.28
N GLY A 378 17.19 -24.99 1.23
CA GLY A 378 17.12 -26.43 0.97
C GLY A 378 18.26 -26.92 0.07
N ASP A 379 19.26 -26.05 -0.19
CA ASP A 379 20.36 -26.28 -1.12
C ASP A 379 19.90 -26.55 -2.57
N ASN A 380 18.70 -26.11 -2.95
CA ASN A 380 18.30 -26.10 -4.34
C ASN A 380 18.93 -24.90 -5.04
N VAL A 381 19.44 -25.13 -6.25
CA VAL A 381 20.16 -24.11 -7.02
C VAL A 381 19.41 -23.80 -8.31
N MET A 382 19.05 -22.54 -8.48
CA MET A 382 18.49 -21.97 -9.71
C MET A 382 19.61 -21.29 -10.49
N THR A 383 19.75 -21.59 -11.78
CA THR A 383 20.81 -21.06 -12.64
C THR A 383 20.22 -20.18 -13.74
N PHE A 384 20.78 -19.00 -13.90
CA PHE A 384 20.41 -18.00 -14.90
C PHE A 384 21.60 -17.65 -15.81
N PRO A 385 21.38 -17.20 -17.05
CA PRO A 385 22.44 -16.58 -17.84
C PRO A 385 22.99 -15.32 -17.16
N LEU A 386 24.16 -14.89 -17.56
CA LEU A 386 24.66 -13.57 -17.14
C LEU A 386 23.73 -12.46 -17.66
N VAL A 387 23.39 -11.53 -16.80
CA VAL A 387 22.77 -10.26 -17.19
C VAL A 387 23.90 -9.34 -17.62
N SER A 388 24.13 -9.19 -18.92
CA SER A 388 25.28 -8.46 -19.48
C SER A 388 25.19 -6.95 -19.25
N ASP A 389 23.98 -6.39 -19.39
CA ASP A 389 23.76 -4.98 -19.30
C ASP A 389 23.94 -4.46 -17.87
N THR A 390 24.36 -3.21 -17.75
CA THR A 390 24.45 -2.50 -16.48
C THR A 390 23.38 -1.42 -16.46
N PRO A 391 22.50 -1.37 -15.45
CA PRO A 391 21.50 -0.34 -15.36
C PRO A 391 22.15 1.01 -15.13
N THR A 392 21.54 2.07 -15.68
CA THR A 392 22.00 3.47 -15.58
C THR A 392 20.88 4.33 -15.01
N GLU A 393 21.16 5.57 -14.65
CA GLU A 393 20.12 6.49 -14.21
C GLU A 393 19.01 6.71 -15.25
N ASP A 394 19.35 6.64 -16.54
CA ASP A 394 18.41 6.83 -17.65
C ASP A 394 17.68 5.52 -18.04
N ALA A 395 18.28 4.37 -17.74
CA ALA A 395 17.71 3.03 -17.94
C ALA A 395 17.96 2.21 -16.64
N PRO A 396 17.15 2.41 -15.59
CA PRO A 396 17.42 1.88 -14.26
C PRO A 396 17.19 0.37 -14.14
N GLU A 397 16.61 -0.25 -15.16
CA GLU A 397 16.39 -1.70 -15.25
C GLU A 397 16.99 -2.27 -16.52
N THR A 398 17.55 -3.48 -16.43
CA THR A 398 18.03 -4.21 -17.60
C THR A 398 16.94 -5.11 -18.16
N ALA A 399 17.18 -5.66 -19.37
CA ALA A 399 16.33 -6.76 -19.87
C ALA A 399 16.35 -7.96 -18.91
N LYS A 400 15.21 -8.64 -18.79
CA LYS A 400 15.05 -9.86 -18.02
C LYS A 400 15.71 -11.05 -18.74
N VAL A 401 16.30 -11.95 -17.97
CA VAL A 401 16.76 -13.26 -18.46
C VAL A 401 15.94 -14.38 -17.83
N LEU A 402 15.64 -15.42 -18.59
CA LEU A 402 14.89 -16.58 -18.16
C LEU A 402 15.80 -17.59 -17.43
N ILE A 403 15.26 -18.30 -16.44
CA ILE A 403 15.94 -19.42 -15.79
C ILE A 403 16.36 -20.49 -16.81
N GLN A 404 17.53 -21.07 -16.64
CA GLN A 404 18.04 -22.15 -17.48
C GLN A 404 17.98 -23.52 -16.80
N LYS A 405 18.13 -23.56 -15.48
CA LYS A 405 18.24 -24.81 -14.74
C LYS A 405 17.79 -24.65 -13.30
N ILE A 406 17.14 -25.71 -12.78
CA ILE A 406 16.90 -25.91 -11.36
C ILE A 406 17.56 -27.23 -10.97
N GLN A 407 18.33 -27.22 -9.91
CA GLN A 407 19.01 -28.39 -9.39
C GLN A 407 18.65 -28.61 -7.92
N ASP A 408 18.28 -29.83 -7.54
CA ASP A 408 18.03 -30.15 -6.14
C ASP A 408 19.34 -30.44 -5.38
N ALA A 409 19.28 -30.56 -4.06
CA ALA A 409 20.41 -30.81 -3.17
C ALA A 409 21.14 -32.13 -3.44
N VAL A 410 20.52 -33.07 -4.17
CA VAL A 410 21.12 -34.37 -4.52
C VAL A 410 21.60 -34.45 -5.98
N GLY A 411 21.53 -33.34 -6.71
CA GLY A 411 22.08 -33.19 -8.04
C GLY A 411 21.16 -33.57 -9.20
N ASN A 412 19.85 -33.80 -8.98
CA ASN A 412 18.90 -33.92 -10.07
C ASN A 412 18.64 -32.54 -10.69
N GLU A 413 18.48 -32.48 -12.02
CA GLU A 413 18.36 -31.23 -12.74
C GLU A 413 17.07 -31.17 -13.56
N VAL A 414 16.40 -30.03 -13.53
CA VAL A 414 15.39 -29.59 -14.53
C VAL A 414 16.05 -28.53 -15.41
N LYS A 415 16.02 -28.74 -16.74
CA LYS A 415 16.59 -27.78 -17.70
C LYS A 415 15.46 -27.09 -18.47
N VAL A 416 15.54 -25.77 -18.55
CA VAL A 416 14.60 -24.93 -19.31
C VAL A 416 15.31 -24.41 -20.56
N THR A 417 14.68 -24.59 -21.71
CA THR A 417 15.19 -24.08 -22.99
C THR A 417 14.23 -23.03 -23.51
N ALA A 418 14.75 -21.84 -23.79
CA ALA A 418 13.97 -20.74 -24.36
C ALA A 418 13.75 -20.90 -25.86
N VAL A 419 12.74 -20.21 -26.41
CA VAL A 419 12.55 -20.04 -27.84
C VAL A 419 13.65 -19.10 -28.39
N ALA A 420 14.28 -19.47 -29.49
CA ALA A 420 15.49 -18.78 -30.02
C ALA A 420 15.28 -17.26 -30.21
N ASP A 421 14.16 -16.87 -30.81
CA ASP A 421 13.85 -15.46 -31.11
C ASP A 421 12.93 -14.79 -30.09
N ALA A 422 12.65 -15.48 -28.97
CA ALA A 422 11.79 -14.96 -27.89
C ALA A 422 12.31 -15.46 -26.52
N PRO A 423 13.36 -14.86 -25.96
CA PRO A 423 14.15 -15.40 -24.86
C PRO A 423 13.39 -15.55 -23.54
N LEU A 424 12.23 -14.95 -23.39
CA LEU A 424 11.34 -15.13 -22.23
C LEU A 424 10.28 -16.23 -22.42
N LYS A 425 10.17 -16.81 -23.63
CA LYS A 425 9.25 -17.91 -23.90
C LYS A 425 9.96 -19.24 -23.79
N ILE A 426 9.34 -20.21 -23.15
CA ILE A 426 9.90 -21.55 -22.95
C ILE A 426 9.57 -22.45 -24.13
N ALA A 427 10.58 -22.98 -24.80
CA ALA A 427 10.41 -23.99 -25.85
C ALA A 427 10.22 -25.39 -25.29
N SER A 428 11.04 -25.77 -24.29
CA SER A 428 10.96 -27.08 -23.67
C SER A 428 11.54 -27.11 -22.27
N VAL A 429 11.11 -28.09 -21.50
CA VAL A 429 11.61 -28.37 -20.16
C VAL A 429 11.98 -29.85 -20.08
N THR A 430 13.23 -30.14 -19.66
CA THR A 430 13.74 -31.50 -19.47
C THR A 430 13.89 -31.77 -18.00
N ASP A 431 13.24 -32.79 -17.48
CA ASP A 431 13.33 -33.20 -16.08
C ASP A 431 14.57 -34.07 -15.76
N GLY A 432 14.79 -34.33 -14.48
CA GLY A 432 15.92 -35.13 -14.01
C GLY A 432 15.94 -36.62 -14.47
N ALA A 433 14.87 -37.08 -15.09
CA ALA A 433 14.81 -38.40 -15.75
C ALA A 433 14.98 -38.30 -17.28
N ASN A 434 15.40 -37.13 -17.80
CA ASN A 434 15.55 -36.78 -19.22
C ASN A 434 14.23 -36.85 -20.03
N ARG A 435 13.09 -36.65 -19.39
CA ARG A 435 11.78 -36.53 -20.06
C ARG A 435 11.56 -35.09 -20.49
N VAL A 436 11.18 -34.90 -21.75
CA VAL A 436 11.02 -33.55 -22.33
C VAL A 436 9.56 -33.18 -22.43
N THR A 437 9.18 -32.10 -21.79
CA THR A 437 7.89 -31.42 -21.98
C THR A 437 8.08 -30.25 -22.92
N THR A 438 7.26 -30.14 -23.97
CA THR A 438 7.41 -29.13 -25.01
C THR A 438 6.24 -28.17 -24.95
N LEU A 439 6.54 -26.87 -25.07
CA LEU A 439 5.55 -25.81 -25.21
C LEU A 439 5.51 -25.36 -26.67
N HIS A 440 4.32 -25.30 -27.23
CA HIS A 440 4.10 -24.91 -28.63
C HIS A 440 3.40 -23.55 -28.68
N TYR A 441 3.80 -22.75 -29.66
CA TYR A 441 3.27 -21.37 -29.80
C TYR A 441 2.66 -21.17 -31.18
N THR A 442 1.51 -20.49 -31.20
CA THR A 442 0.82 -20.02 -32.42
C THR A 442 0.52 -18.54 -32.23
N ASP A 443 0.85 -17.72 -33.23
CA ASP A 443 0.66 -16.26 -33.18
C ASP A 443 1.24 -15.60 -31.92
N GLY A 444 2.40 -16.10 -31.49
CA GLY A 444 3.12 -15.58 -30.33
C GLY A 444 2.62 -16.03 -28.97
N ARG A 445 1.56 -16.86 -28.90
CA ARG A 445 1.01 -17.40 -27.63
C ARG A 445 1.11 -18.90 -27.56
N CYS A 446 1.30 -19.42 -26.34
CA CYS A 446 1.38 -20.85 -26.10
C CYS A 446 0.00 -21.49 -26.36
N ASP A 447 -0.08 -22.38 -27.32
CA ASP A 447 -1.32 -23.07 -27.65
C ASP A 447 -1.48 -24.42 -26.98
N ARG A 448 -0.36 -25.05 -26.55
CA ARG A 448 -0.39 -26.31 -25.80
C ARG A 448 0.93 -26.62 -25.06
N ILE A 449 0.80 -27.40 -24.02
CA ILE A 449 1.90 -28.06 -23.29
C ILE A 449 1.78 -29.57 -23.49
N GLN A 450 2.83 -30.18 -24.01
CA GLN A 450 2.83 -31.60 -24.40
C GLN A 450 3.94 -32.33 -23.67
N THR A 451 3.57 -33.34 -22.87
CA THR A 451 4.51 -34.27 -22.22
C THR A 451 4.95 -35.36 -23.19
N PRO A 452 6.03 -36.16 -22.91
CA PRO A 452 6.61 -37.12 -23.86
C PRO A 452 5.67 -38.25 -24.34
N TRP A 453 4.62 -38.54 -23.57
CA TRP A 453 3.64 -39.60 -23.91
C TRP A 453 2.31 -39.09 -24.44
N GLN A 454 2.19 -37.78 -24.61
CA GLN A 454 1.00 -37.13 -25.14
C GLN A 454 1.15 -36.85 -26.63
N ASP A 455 0.04 -36.73 -27.32
CA ASP A 455 -0.04 -36.17 -28.66
C ASP A 455 -0.67 -34.79 -28.67
N ALA A 456 -0.74 -34.14 -29.82
CA ALA A 456 -1.27 -32.78 -29.96
C ALA A 456 -2.78 -32.65 -29.63
N LYS A 457 -3.51 -33.74 -29.54
CA LYS A 457 -4.95 -33.76 -29.21
C LYS A 457 -5.21 -34.07 -27.74
N ASN A 458 -4.36 -34.91 -27.15
CA ASN A 458 -4.49 -35.42 -25.79
C ASN A 458 -3.44 -34.80 -24.85
N CYS A 459 -3.30 -33.48 -24.89
CA CYS A 459 -2.41 -32.70 -24.04
C CYS A 459 -3.18 -31.47 -23.55
N VAL A 460 -2.58 -30.71 -22.64
CA VAL A 460 -3.15 -29.43 -22.19
C VAL A 460 -3.07 -28.39 -23.30
N ARG A 461 -4.20 -27.75 -23.62
CA ARG A 461 -4.33 -26.78 -24.72
C ARG A 461 -4.97 -25.51 -24.24
N PHE A 462 -4.55 -24.39 -24.80
CA PHE A 462 -4.97 -23.04 -24.41
C PHE A 462 -5.71 -22.36 -25.54
N LYS A 463 -6.72 -21.55 -25.19
CA LYS A 463 -7.41 -20.66 -26.12
C LYS A 463 -7.42 -19.25 -25.59
N TYR A 464 -7.21 -18.33 -26.53
CA TYR A 464 -7.12 -16.90 -26.25
C TYR A 464 -8.14 -16.13 -27.06
N GLU A 465 -8.72 -15.09 -26.46
CA GLU A 465 -9.55 -14.10 -27.11
C GLU A 465 -9.02 -12.71 -26.73
N ASN A 466 -8.80 -11.84 -27.71
CA ASN A 466 -8.23 -10.50 -27.50
C ASN A 466 -6.94 -10.48 -26.64
N GLY A 467 -6.16 -11.57 -26.68
CA GLY A 467 -4.95 -11.71 -25.87
C GLY A 467 -5.14 -12.26 -24.47
N ALA A 468 -6.35 -12.37 -23.98
CA ALA A 468 -6.67 -12.99 -22.70
C ALA A 468 -6.80 -14.51 -22.82
N LEU A 469 -6.31 -15.26 -21.84
CA LEU A 469 -6.50 -16.71 -21.75
C LEU A 469 -7.93 -17.02 -21.31
N VAL A 470 -8.79 -17.48 -22.24
CA VAL A 470 -10.21 -17.74 -21.95
C VAL A 470 -10.53 -19.19 -21.63
N LYS A 471 -9.64 -20.14 -22.04
CA LYS A 471 -9.92 -21.57 -21.82
C LYS A 471 -8.64 -22.38 -21.72
N ILE A 472 -8.61 -23.28 -20.74
CA ILE A 472 -7.66 -24.38 -20.64
C ILE A 472 -8.41 -25.69 -20.87
N LEU A 473 -8.03 -26.41 -21.93
CA LEU A 473 -8.55 -27.72 -22.25
C LEU A 473 -7.63 -28.78 -21.64
N HIS A 474 -8.16 -29.59 -20.75
CA HIS A 474 -7.45 -30.68 -20.12
C HIS A 474 -7.23 -31.86 -21.12
N GLU A 475 -6.42 -32.84 -20.76
CA GLU A 475 -6.11 -34.02 -21.58
C GLU A 475 -7.36 -34.81 -22.00
N ASP A 476 -8.38 -34.85 -21.15
CA ASP A 476 -9.66 -35.52 -21.39
C ASP A 476 -10.69 -34.63 -22.10
N ASN A 477 -10.28 -33.48 -22.62
CA ASN A 477 -11.08 -32.46 -23.29
C ASN A 477 -12.11 -31.74 -22.41
N ARG A 478 -12.11 -31.96 -21.09
CA ARG A 478 -12.82 -31.06 -20.17
C ARG A 478 -12.14 -29.70 -20.19
N ALA A 479 -12.89 -28.66 -19.90
CA ALA A 479 -12.40 -27.29 -19.99
C ALA A 479 -12.58 -26.51 -18.70
N SER A 480 -11.54 -25.80 -18.29
CA SER A 480 -11.63 -24.67 -17.38
C SER A 480 -11.79 -23.39 -18.19
N GLU A 481 -12.69 -22.51 -17.81
CA GLU A 481 -13.02 -21.29 -18.57
C GLU A 481 -12.83 -20.06 -17.69
N TYR A 482 -12.33 -18.98 -18.32
CA TYR A 482 -12.01 -17.73 -17.64
C TYR A 482 -12.67 -16.55 -18.34
N VAL A 483 -13.33 -15.71 -17.56
CA VAL A 483 -13.99 -14.49 -18.01
C VAL A 483 -13.36 -13.29 -17.33
N TYR A 484 -13.20 -12.21 -18.08
CA TYR A 484 -12.53 -11.00 -17.60
C TYR A 484 -13.47 -9.80 -17.60
N ASN A 485 -13.23 -8.88 -16.68
CA ASN A 485 -13.68 -7.52 -16.85
C ASN A 485 -12.72 -6.85 -17.84
N GLU A 486 -13.21 -6.53 -19.03
CA GLU A 486 -12.41 -5.81 -20.03
C GLU A 486 -12.46 -4.30 -19.71
N GLU A 487 -11.60 -3.88 -18.86
CA GLU A 487 -11.30 -2.46 -18.64
C GLU A 487 -10.25 -2.02 -19.66
N ILE A 488 -10.22 -0.74 -20.03
CA ILE A 488 -9.26 -0.24 -21.01
C ILE A 488 -7.83 -0.51 -20.52
N GLY A 489 -7.11 -1.41 -21.21
CA GLY A 489 -5.72 -1.79 -20.92
C GLY A 489 -5.52 -2.81 -19.81
N TYR A 490 -6.59 -3.35 -19.21
CA TYR A 490 -6.50 -4.37 -18.14
C TYR A 490 -7.45 -5.55 -18.44
N HIS A 491 -7.01 -6.75 -18.07
CA HIS A 491 -7.79 -7.99 -18.19
C HIS A 491 -7.98 -8.59 -16.79
N LEU A 492 -8.90 -8.01 -16.01
CA LEU A 492 -9.14 -8.43 -14.63
C LEU A 492 -9.97 -9.71 -14.61
N LEU A 493 -9.43 -10.81 -14.04
CA LEU A 493 -10.12 -12.08 -13.94
C LEU A 493 -11.40 -11.93 -13.12
N LYS A 494 -12.55 -11.97 -13.80
CA LYS A 494 -13.86 -11.84 -13.18
C LYS A 494 -14.39 -13.19 -12.70
N THR A 495 -14.36 -14.21 -13.55
CA THR A 495 -14.91 -15.50 -13.21
C THR A 495 -14.03 -16.63 -13.73
N ALA A 496 -13.82 -17.65 -12.91
CA ALA A 496 -13.23 -18.92 -13.31
C ALA A 496 -14.24 -20.05 -13.12
N TYR A 497 -14.46 -20.85 -14.16
CA TYR A 497 -15.37 -21.99 -14.19
C TYR A 497 -14.59 -23.29 -14.34
N GLY A 498 -14.76 -24.22 -13.41
CA GLY A 498 -14.20 -25.57 -13.48
C GLY A 498 -15.09 -26.52 -14.28
N ALA A 499 -14.46 -27.48 -14.97
CA ALA A 499 -15.16 -28.55 -15.66
C ALA A 499 -15.99 -29.49 -14.74
N ASP A 500 -15.79 -29.35 -13.44
CA ASP A 500 -16.52 -30.04 -12.38
C ASP A 500 -17.77 -29.28 -11.89
N GLY A 501 -18.06 -28.13 -12.50
CA GLY A 501 -19.19 -27.26 -12.16
C GLY A 501 -18.93 -26.34 -10.97
N ALA A 502 -17.71 -26.33 -10.42
CA ALA A 502 -17.31 -25.31 -9.45
C ALA A 502 -16.95 -24.00 -10.16
N SER A 503 -17.18 -22.87 -9.50
CA SER A 503 -16.74 -21.56 -10.02
C SER A 503 -16.43 -20.59 -8.90
N VAL A 504 -15.66 -19.54 -9.23
CA VAL A 504 -15.47 -18.38 -8.39
C VAL A 504 -15.68 -17.12 -9.22
N GLU A 505 -16.38 -16.14 -8.65
CA GLU A 505 -16.59 -14.82 -9.22
C GLU A 505 -15.97 -13.76 -8.30
N TYR A 506 -15.23 -12.79 -8.89
CA TYR A 506 -14.56 -11.70 -8.22
C TYR A 506 -15.14 -10.34 -8.63
N ALA A 507 -15.25 -9.43 -7.67
CA ALA A 507 -15.48 -8.02 -7.91
C ALA A 507 -14.28 -7.19 -7.46
N TYR A 508 -14.02 -6.09 -8.16
CA TYR A 508 -12.85 -5.22 -7.95
C TYR A 508 -13.25 -3.79 -7.65
N THR A 509 -12.35 -3.05 -6.96
CA THR A 509 -12.38 -1.59 -6.92
C THR A 509 -11.85 -1.00 -8.23
N ASN A 510 -12.02 0.32 -8.40
CA ASN A 510 -11.42 1.10 -9.49
C ASN A 510 -11.73 0.52 -10.89
N THR A 511 -12.98 0.16 -11.14
CA THR A 511 -13.49 -0.33 -12.42
C THR A 511 -14.58 0.58 -12.98
N GLY A 512 -14.86 0.49 -14.28
CA GLY A 512 -15.90 1.24 -14.97
C GLY A 512 -15.49 2.62 -15.46
N GLU A 513 -16.47 3.49 -15.77
CA GLU A 513 -16.25 4.80 -16.41
C GLU A 513 -15.45 5.79 -15.55
N ASN A 514 -15.50 5.64 -14.23
CA ASN A 514 -14.78 6.49 -13.27
C ASN A 514 -13.41 5.93 -12.86
N ARG A 515 -12.90 4.98 -13.61
CA ARG A 515 -11.58 4.39 -13.35
C ARG A 515 -10.47 5.43 -13.43
N ILE A 516 -9.52 5.34 -12.52
CA ILE A 516 -8.33 6.18 -12.46
C ILE A 516 -7.10 5.33 -12.83
N ASP A 517 -6.40 5.72 -13.88
CA ASP A 517 -5.20 5.01 -14.34
C ASP A 517 -4.09 5.05 -13.29
N GLY A 518 -3.41 3.90 -13.10
CA GLY A 518 -2.31 3.75 -12.15
C GLY A 518 -2.74 3.49 -10.71
N LEU A 519 -4.04 3.34 -10.44
CA LEU A 519 -4.51 2.85 -9.13
C LEU A 519 -4.73 1.33 -9.13
N PRO A 520 -4.47 0.67 -7.99
CA PRO A 520 -4.67 -0.76 -7.87
C PRO A 520 -6.13 -1.16 -8.00
N HIS A 521 -6.36 -2.33 -8.58
CA HIS A 521 -7.63 -3.03 -8.61
C HIS A 521 -7.66 -4.05 -7.48
N CYS A 522 -8.27 -3.69 -6.36
CA CYS A 522 -8.34 -4.57 -5.19
C CYS A 522 -9.63 -5.40 -5.23
N ILE A 523 -9.55 -6.67 -4.86
CA ILE A 523 -10.74 -7.53 -4.70
C ILE A 523 -11.60 -7.01 -3.57
N THR A 524 -12.89 -6.81 -3.83
CA THR A 524 -13.90 -6.42 -2.82
C THR A 524 -14.84 -7.56 -2.47
N HIS A 525 -15.01 -8.53 -3.39
CA HIS A 525 -15.91 -9.66 -3.21
C HIS A 525 -15.38 -10.90 -3.89
N ALA A 526 -15.63 -12.06 -3.29
CA ALA A 526 -15.42 -13.37 -3.91
C ALA A 526 -16.62 -14.27 -3.60
N THR A 527 -17.23 -14.82 -4.64
CA THR A 527 -18.35 -15.76 -4.52
C THR A 527 -17.94 -17.08 -5.12
N VAL A 528 -17.92 -18.12 -4.29
CA VAL A 528 -17.63 -19.50 -4.72
C VAL A 528 -18.94 -20.28 -4.86
N THR A 529 -19.13 -20.93 -6.00
CA THR A 529 -20.26 -21.82 -6.22
C THR A 529 -19.81 -23.24 -6.54
N GLY A 530 -20.67 -24.19 -6.31
CA GLY A 530 -20.46 -25.59 -6.64
C GLY A 530 -21.78 -26.25 -7.04
N MET A 531 -21.70 -27.47 -7.57
CA MET A 531 -22.85 -28.28 -7.96
C MET A 531 -23.19 -29.34 -6.92
N LYS A 532 -24.47 -29.46 -6.58
CA LYS A 532 -24.99 -30.55 -5.75
C LYS A 532 -26.33 -31.05 -6.34
N ASN A 533 -26.36 -32.31 -6.79
CA ASN A 533 -27.54 -32.90 -7.41
C ASN A 533 -28.11 -32.04 -8.56
N ASP A 534 -27.23 -31.56 -9.45
CA ASP A 534 -27.56 -30.66 -10.58
C ASP A 534 -28.06 -29.25 -10.18
N GLU A 535 -28.03 -28.90 -8.91
CA GLU A 535 -28.32 -27.55 -8.42
C GLU A 535 -27.05 -26.78 -8.09
N THR A 536 -27.01 -25.53 -8.55
CA THR A 536 -25.92 -24.61 -8.17
C THR A 536 -26.10 -24.12 -6.74
N LEU A 537 -25.09 -24.29 -5.90
CA LEU A 537 -25.09 -23.83 -4.51
C LEU A 537 -23.95 -22.85 -4.30
N THR A 538 -24.21 -21.76 -3.57
CA THR A 538 -23.18 -20.87 -3.07
C THR A 538 -22.44 -21.54 -1.90
N ALA A 539 -21.18 -21.88 -2.12
CA ALA A 539 -20.33 -22.52 -1.14
C ALA A 539 -19.64 -21.52 -0.21
N ALA A 540 -19.26 -20.36 -0.74
CA ALA A 540 -18.73 -19.22 0.01
C ALA A 540 -19.15 -17.92 -0.66
N ASN A 541 -19.36 -16.88 0.14
CA ASN A 541 -19.59 -15.52 -0.32
C ASN A 541 -18.92 -14.58 0.68
N VAL A 542 -17.82 -13.95 0.25
CA VAL A 542 -16.93 -13.21 1.13
C VAL A 542 -16.76 -11.79 0.63
N SER A 543 -16.91 -10.82 1.50
CA SER A 543 -16.58 -9.42 1.23
C SER A 543 -15.32 -8.98 1.96
N TYR A 544 -14.56 -8.11 1.32
CA TYR A 544 -13.31 -7.57 1.83
C TYR A 544 -13.39 -6.05 1.96
N THR A 545 -12.95 -5.54 3.10
CA THR A 545 -12.81 -4.10 3.33
C THR A 545 -11.41 -3.84 3.87
N TYR A 546 -10.68 -2.97 3.20
CA TYR A 546 -9.30 -2.64 3.54
C TYR A 546 -9.26 -1.31 4.28
N GLY A 547 -8.68 -1.32 5.47
CA GLY A 547 -8.43 -0.15 6.30
C GLY A 547 -6.94 0.18 6.41
N ASN A 548 -6.61 1.08 7.33
CA ASN A 548 -5.21 1.33 7.65
C ASN A 548 -4.66 0.17 8.48
N HIS A 549 -3.64 -0.54 7.96
CA HIS A 549 -3.04 -1.74 8.56
C HIS A 549 -4.06 -2.82 8.97
N MET A 550 -5.17 -2.91 8.25
CA MET A 550 -6.25 -3.81 8.61
C MET A 550 -7.05 -4.27 7.39
N ALA A 551 -7.54 -5.51 7.45
CA ALA A 551 -8.60 -5.99 6.56
C ALA A 551 -9.75 -6.58 7.38
N LEU A 552 -10.98 -6.33 6.94
CA LEU A 552 -12.17 -7.05 7.36
C LEU A 552 -12.50 -8.09 6.30
N VAL A 553 -12.66 -9.31 6.71
CA VAL A 553 -13.12 -10.43 5.88
C VAL A 553 -14.46 -10.89 6.45
N ARG A 554 -15.53 -10.65 5.70
CA ARG A 554 -16.89 -10.99 6.12
C ARG A 554 -17.42 -12.12 5.29
N ASP A 555 -17.83 -13.19 5.94
CA ASP A 555 -18.64 -14.25 5.34
C ASP A 555 -20.11 -13.79 5.28
N GLU A 556 -20.58 -13.49 4.10
CA GLU A 556 -21.95 -12.99 3.86
C GLU A 556 -23.02 -14.07 4.09
N ILE A 557 -22.66 -15.35 4.08
CA ILE A 557 -23.59 -16.46 4.35
C ILE A 557 -23.87 -16.55 5.86
N SER A 558 -22.82 -16.54 6.68
CA SER A 558 -22.96 -16.65 8.14
C SER A 558 -23.06 -15.30 8.84
N GLY A 559 -22.74 -14.21 8.16
CA GLY A 559 -22.66 -12.86 8.72
C GLY A 559 -21.45 -12.63 9.64
N LYS A 560 -20.52 -13.59 9.75
CA LYS A 560 -19.35 -13.49 10.62
C LYS A 560 -18.25 -12.67 9.97
N THR A 561 -17.58 -11.86 10.79
CA THR A 561 -16.46 -11.03 10.35
C THR A 561 -15.18 -11.41 11.11
N LEU A 562 -14.08 -11.56 10.37
CA LEU A 562 -12.73 -11.62 10.90
C LEU A 562 -12.03 -10.31 10.62
N ARG A 563 -11.29 -9.81 11.62
CA ARG A 563 -10.46 -8.61 11.51
C ARG A 563 -9.00 -9.02 11.56
N TYR A 564 -8.27 -8.64 10.53
CA TYR A 564 -6.84 -8.87 10.43
C TYR A 564 -6.12 -7.55 10.60
N HIS A 565 -5.08 -7.53 11.43
CA HIS A 565 -4.24 -6.35 11.63
C HIS A 565 -2.81 -6.67 11.21
N PHE A 566 -2.16 -5.69 10.60
CA PHE A 566 -0.82 -5.85 10.01
C PHE A 566 0.14 -4.80 10.56
N ASN A 567 1.43 -5.14 10.59
CA ASN A 567 2.50 -4.16 10.80
C ASN A 567 2.87 -3.47 9.48
N ASP A 568 3.88 -2.57 9.51
CA ASP A 568 4.34 -1.81 8.34
C ASP A 568 4.96 -2.70 7.23
N ASP A 569 5.40 -3.90 7.56
CA ASP A 569 5.91 -4.88 6.60
C ASP A 569 4.80 -5.76 6.00
N GLY A 570 3.54 -5.60 6.43
CA GLY A 570 2.40 -6.42 5.99
C GLY A 570 2.23 -7.73 6.75
N ASN A 571 3.04 -8.01 7.78
CA ASN A 571 2.88 -9.20 8.60
C ASN A 571 1.63 -9.12 9.48
N GLN A 572 0.89 -10.21 9.60
CA GLN A 572 -0.28 -10.29 10.45
C GLN A 572 0.11 -10.26 11.93
N VAL A 573 -0.20 -9.16 12.62
CA VAL A 573 0.04 -9.01 14.06
C VAL A 573 -1.13 -9.48 14.92
N SER A 574 -2.35 -9.44 14.40
CA SER A 574 -3.50 -10.07 15.06
C SER A 574 -4.58 -10.47 14.08
N VAL A 575 -5.39 -11.43 14.50
CA VAL A 575 -6.70 -11.73 13.92
C VAL A 575 -7.68 -11.92 15.03
N ASP A 576 -8.85 -11.32 14.94
CA ASP A 576 -9.92 -11.43 15.92
C ASP A 576 -11.30 -11.54 15.26
N ASP A 577 -12.24 -12.12 15.97
CA ASP A 577 -13.65 -12.20 15.59
C ASP A 577 -14.54 -11.38 16.53
N GLU A 578 -15.80 -11.22 16.15
CA GLU A 578 -16.82 -10.50 16.95
C GLU A 578 -17.14 -11.18 18.29
N LEU A 579 -16.72 -12.45 18.48
CA LEU A 579 -16.98 -13.24 19.68
C LEU A 579 -15.84 -13.19 20.70
N GLY A 580 -14.79 -12.38 20.44
CA GLY A 580 -13.64 -12.22 21.32
C GLY A 580 -12.60 -13.34 21.19
N TYR A 581 -12.62 -14.06 20.08
CA TYR A 581 -11.48 -14.89 19.68
C TYR A 581 -10.42 -13.98 19.14
N ALA A 582 -9.20 -14.08 19.64
CA ALA A 582 -8.08 -13.33 19.09
C ALA A 582 -6.80 -14.17 19.10
N MET A 583 -6.02 -14.01 18.06
CA MET A 583 -4.66 -14.53 17.96
C MET A 583 -3.72 -13.35 17.68
N TYR A 584 -2.65 -13.26 18.44
CA TYR A 584 -1.64 -12.22 18.34
C TYR A 584 -0.30 -12.83 17.96
N THR A 585 0.41 -12.14 17.08
CA THR A 585 1.79 -12.49 16.68
C THR A 585 2.67 -11.27 16.86
N ARG A 586 3.80 -11.43 17.52
CA ARG A 586 4.82 -10.39 17.66
C ARG A 586 6.01 -10.76 16.77
N TYR A 587 6.53 -9.76 16.07
CA TYR A 587 7.69 -9.91 15.20
C TYR A 587 8.89 -9.19 15.79
N ASP A 588 10.09 -9.69 15.45
CA ASP A 588 11.37 -9.15 15.91
C ASP A 588 11.75 -7.87 15.16
N ARG A 589 11.28 -7.74 13.92
CA ARG A 589 11.50 -6.56 13.10
C ARG A 589 10.63 -5.41 13.57
N THR A 590 11.30 -4.30 13.91
CA THR A 590 10.68 -3.03 14.34
C THR A 590 11.51 -1.88 13.74
N ASP A 591 11.05 -0.63 13.86
CA ASP A 591 11.81 0.55 13.43
C ASP A 591 13.20 0.63 14.10
N ASP A 592 13.29 0.19 15.36
CA ASP A 592 14.56 0.13 16.10
C ASP A 592 15.44 -1.06 15.68
N ASN A 593 14.88 -2.07 15.00
CA ASN A 593 15.54 -3.29 14.56
C ASN A 593 15.20 -3.64 13.10
N ALA A 594 15.42 -2.69 12.19
CA ALA A 594 15.08 -2.80 10.77
C ALA A 594 15.84 -3.90 10.01
N ASN A 595 16.94 -4.42 10.56
CA ASN A 595 17.72 -5.51 9.99
C ASN A 595 17.30 -6.92 10.46
N ALA A 596 16.31 -7.01 11.35
CA ALA A 596 15.78 -8.30 11.76
C ALA A 596 15.05 -9.00 10.59
N PRO A 597 14.95 -10.35 10.63
CA PRO A 597 14.21 -11.10 9.62
C PRO A 597 12.74 -10.65 9.55
N ILE A 598 12.26 -10.41 8.32
CA ILE A 598 10.92 -9.85 8.07
C ILE A 598 9.80 -10.78 8.61
N ASN A 599 10.02 -12.07 8.61
CA ASN A 599 9.05 -13.10 8.96
C ASN A 599 9.32 -13.78 10.32
N HIS A 600 10.25 -13.25 11.11
CA HIS A 600 10.62 -13.85 12.41
C HIS A 600 9.62 -13.48 13.49
N ALA A 601 8.66 -14.38 13.73
CA ALA A 601 7.72 -14.27 14.84
C ALA A 601 8.39 -14.69 16.16
N THR A 602 8.48 -13.77 17.11
CA THR A 602 9.10 -14.01 18.44
C THR A 602 8.12 -14.54 19.45
N GLU A 603 6.84 -14.23 19.28
CA GLU A 603 5.78 -14.63 20.19
C GLU A 603 4.47 -14.86 19.44
N ARG A 604 3.77 -15.94 19.77
CA ARG A 604 2.38 -16.16 19.39
C ARG A 604 1.55 -16.41 20.61
N SER A 605 0.52 -15.62 20.81
CA SER A 605 -0.44 -15.79 21.88
C SER A 605 -1.85 -15.99 21.29
N ARG A 606 -2.60 -16.90 21.90
CA ARG A 606 -3.96 -17.20 21.52
C ARG A 606 -4.87 -16.92 22.69
N MET A 607 -5.82 -16.03 22.50
CA MET A 607 -6.92 -15.89 23.44
C MET A 607 -7.95 -16.98 23.18
N GLN A 608 -8.13 -17.88 24.12
CA GLN A 608 -9.23 -18.84 24.07
C GLN A 608 -10.52 -18.17 24.55
N ARG A 609 -11.65 -18.69 24.10
CA ARG A 609 -13.03 -18.23 24.37
C ARG A 609 -13.43 -18.10 25.85
N VAL A 610 -12.53 -18.42 26.78
CA VAL A 610 -12.69 -18.17 28.24
C VAL A 610 -12.50 -16.69 28.56
N VAL A 611 -11.88 -15.92 27.66
CA VAL A 611 -11.71 -14.47 27.79
C VAL A 611 -12.70 -13.81 26.83
N ARG A 612 -13.90 -13.59 27.32
CA ARG A 612 -14.92 -12.82 26.63
C ARG A 612 -14.54 -11.36 26.70
N ASN A 613 -14.50 -10.66 25.55
CA ASN A 613 -14.48 -9.22 25.58
C ASN A 613 -15.78 -8.74 26.23
N LEU A 614 -15.66 -8.04 27.33
CA LEU A 614 -16.82 -7.52 28.09
C LEU A 614 -17.32 -6.21 27.51
N LEU A 615 -16.50 -5.52 26.69
CA LEU A 615 -16.92 -4.33 25.99
C LEU A 615 -17.74 -4.72 24.76
N LEU A 616 -18.90 -4.11 24.62
CA LEU A 616 -19.71 -4.16 23.40
C LEU A 616 -19.19 -3.10 22.43
N ASP A 617 -19.12 -3.42 21.14
CA ASP A 617 -18.52 -2.56 20.10
C ASP A 617 -17.14 -1.98 20.50
N PRO A 618 -16.15 -2.83 20.84
CA PRO A 618 -14.85 -2.38 21.36
C PRO A 618 -14.02 -1.61 20.33
N MET A 619 -14.31 -1.76 19.03
CA MET A 619 -13.65 -1.09 17.92
C MET A 619 -14.40 0.18 17.48
N CYS A 620 -15.50 0.53 18.14
CA CYS A 620 -16.32 1.71 17.84
C CYS A 620 -16.89 1.73 16.40
N GLU A 621 -16.99 0.58 15.75
CA GLU A 621 -17.39 0.44 14.34
C GLU A 621 -18.90 0.53 14.14
N GLU A 622 -19.67 0.10 15.11
CA GLU A 622 -21.11 0.28 15.11
C GLU A 622 -21.46 1.67 15.65
N ASN A 623 -22.45 2.32 15.06
CA ASN A 623 -22.98 3.56 15.60
C ASN A 623 -23.99 3.26 16.72
N SER A 624 -23.54 2.51 17.71
CA SER A 624 -24.39 1.99 18.78
C SER A 624 -24.44 2.95 19.99
N SER A 625 -25.52 2.86 20.77
CA SER A 625 -25.68 3.58 22.02
C SER A 625 -24.99 2.91 23.21
N VAL A 626 -24.22 1.85 22.98
CA VAL A 626 -23.55 1.08 24.04
C VAL A 626 -22.45 1.87 24.75
N TRP A 627 -21.90 2.88 24.10
CA TRP A 627 -20.94 3.79 24.68
C TRP A 627 -21.62 5.06 25.19
N GLU A 628 -21.67 5.18 26.52
CA GLU A 628 -22.11 6.42 27.15
C GLU A 628 -21.09 7.52 26.95
N LYS A 629 -21.56 8.68 26.51
CA LYS A 629 -20.73 9.85 26.19
C LYS A 629 -20.94 10.94 27.23
N SER A 630 -19.87 11.61 27.66
CA SER A 630 -19.98 12.79 28.51
C SER A 630 -20.78 13.89 27.83
N SER A 631 -21.47 14.70 28.63
CA SER A 631 -22.17 15.91 28.17
C SER A 631 -21.23 17.09 27.96
N THR A 632 -19.98 16.99 28.41
CA THR A 632 -18.92 17.99 28.26
C THR A 632 -18.05 17.65 27.07
N GLY A 633 -17.65 18.66 26.29
CA GLY A 633 -16.83 18.47 25.10
C GLY A 633 -17.58 17.89 23.89
N THR A 634 -16.85 17.55 22.86
CA THR A 634 -17.38 16.93 21.63
C THR A 634 -16.80 15.52 21.48
N ILE A 635 -17.67 14.57 21.18
CA ILE A 635 -17.28 13.16 20.95
C ILE A 635 -17.83 12.74 19.60
N THR A 636 -16.93 12.45 18.69
CA THR A 636 -17.24 12.05 17.31
C THR A 636 -16.61 10.73 16.97
N ARG A 637 -17.19 10.00 16.00
CA ARG A 637 -16.56 8.86 15.37
C ARG A 637 -15.62 9.37 14.28
N ASP A 638 -14.35 9.01 14.37
CA ASP A 638 -13.31 9.45 13.45
C ASP A 638 -12.88 8.29 12.56
N GLN A 639 -13.05 8.46 11.25
CA GLN A 639 -12.61 7.50 10.24
C GLN A 639 -11.22 7.82 9.69
N SER A 640 -10.66 8.93 10.07
CA SER A 640 -9.41 9.45 9.52
C SER A 640 -8.20 9.23 10.43
N THR A 641 -8.41 9.19 11.75
CA THR A 641 -7.35 9.00 12.74
C THR A 641 -7.65 7.78 13.59
N ARG A 642 -6.96 6.69 13.30
CA ARG A 642 -7.12 5.41 14.00
C ARG A 642 -5.84 4.59 13.93
N GLN A 643 -5.56 3.79 14.94
CA GLN A 643 -4.45 2.84 14.91
C GLN A 643 -4.86 1.57 14.17
N PHE A 644 -6.03 1.04 14.52
CA PHE A 644 -6.62 -0.15 13.93
C PHE A 644 -8.11 0.10 13.67
N GLY A 645 -8.70 -0.74 12.82
CA GLY A 645 -10.13 -0.70 12.54
C GLY A 645 -10.55 0.36 11.55
N LEU A 646 -11.84 0.54 11.42
CA LEU A 646 -12.45 1.48 10.49
C LEU A 646 -12.69 2.85 11.13
N VAL A 647 -12.80 2.90 12.46
CA VAL A 647 -13.22 4.09 13.21
C VAL A 647 -12.52 4.16 14.56
N SER A 648 -12.36 5.35 15.10
CA SER A 648 -12.01 5.61 16.50
C SER A 648 -12.97 6.61 17.12
N TYR A 649 -12.99 6.73 18.45
CA TYR A 649 -13.62 7.87 19.10
C TYR A 649 -12.62 9.01 19.25
N ARG A 650 -12.98 10.18 18.71
CA ARG A 650 -12.29 11.45 18.98
C ARG A 650 -13.01 12.19 20.07
N LEU A 651 -12.29 12.47 21.16
CA LEU A 651 -12.76 13.23 22.31
C LEU A 651 -12.08 14.61 22.28
N THR A 652 -12.86 15.67 22.18
CA THR A 652 -12.35 17.03 22.15
C THR A 652 -12.92 17.80 23.34
N ILE A 653 -12.04 18.36 24.15
CA ILE A 653 -12.39 19.09 25.35
C ILE A 653 -12.16 20.58 25.18
N TRP A 654 -13.11 21.39 25.66
CA TRP A 654 -13.11 22.83 25.57
C TRP A 654 -13.04 23.55 26.93
N SER A 655 -13.01 22.79 28.02
CA SER A 655 -13.04 23.31 29.39
C SER A 655 -12.07 22.56 30.30
N SER A 656 -12.03 22.92 31.57
CA SER A 656 -11.31 22.20 32.62
C SER A 656 -11.94 20.87 33.00
N ASP A 657 -13.10 20.52 32.43
CA ASP A 657 -13.82 19.29 32.73
C ASP A 657 -13.25 18.09 31.96
N CYS A 658 -13.63 16.89 32.37
CA CYS A 658 -13.25 15.67 31.66
C CYS A 658 -14.23 15.35 30.53
N VAL A 659 -13.70 14.99 29.33
CA VAL A 659 -14.47 14.35 28.27
C VAL A 659 -14.17 12.87 28.25
N TYR A 660 -15.20 12.05 28.20
CA TYR A 660 -15.02 10.58 28.20
C TYR A 660 -16.07 9.85 27.36
N VAL A 661 -15.70 8.68 26.90
CA VAL A 661 -16.62 7.60 26.53
C VAL A 661 -16.44 6.48 27.55
N ARG A 662 -17.55 5.91 28.00
CA ARG A 662 -17.50 4.82 28.99
C ARG A 662 -18.54 3.75 28.68
N GLN A 663 -18.27 2.57 29.20
CA GLN A 663 -19.21 1.47 29.19
C GLN A 663 -19.16 0.75 30.53
N ALA A 664 -20.33 0.49 31.12
CA ALA A 664 -20.42 -0.33 32.33
C ALA A 664 -20.32 -1.80 31.96
N VAL A 665 -19.47 -2.52 32.66
CA VAL A 665 -19.31 -3.97 32.52
C VAL A 665 -19.47 -4.67 33.88
N THR A 666 -20.06 -5.85 33.86
CA THR A 666 -20.20 -6.66 35.06
C THR A 666 -18.99 -7.56 35.20
N LEU A 667 -18.27 -7.43 36.31
CA LEU A 667 -17.10 -8.24 36.63
C LEU A 667 -17.47 -9.34 37.62
N THR A 668 -16.85 -10.50 37.50
CA THR A 668 -17.00 -11.61 38.45
C THR A 668 -15.89 -11.51 39.48
N PRO A 669 -16.22 -11.47 40.78
CA PRO A 669 -15.21 -11.47 41.83
C PRO A 669 -14.24 -12.65 41.73
N GLY A 670 -12.95 -12.41 42.05
CA GLY A 670 -11.91 -13.43 42.01
C GLY A 670 -11.37 -13.79 40.63
N LYS A 671 -11.81 -13.07 39.56
CA LYS A 671 -11.25 -13.20 38.22
C LYS A 671 -10.32 -12.03 37.92
N SER A 672 -9.29 -12.30 37.09
CA SER A 672 -8.40 -11.26 36.57
C SER A 672 -8.95 -10.72 35.26
N TYR A 673 -8.85 -9.41 35.06
CA TYR A 673 -9.31 -8.70 33.88
C TYR A 673 -8.20 -7.78 33.35
N THR A 674 -8.13 -7.62 32.04
CA THR A 674 -7.19 -6.69 31.39
C THR A 674 -8.01 -5.67 30.59
N LEU A 675 -7.73 -4.38 30.80
CA LEU A 675 -8.18 -3.32 29.92
C LEU A 675 -7.00 -2.93 29.02
N SER A 676 -7.21 -2.99 27.71
CA SER A 676 -6.21 -2.57 26.70
C SER A 676 -6.86 -1.71 25.64
N GLY A 677 -6.07 -0.84 25.04
CA GLY A 677 -6.53 0.04 23.96
C GLY A 677 -5.40 0.97 23.50
N TYR A 678 -5.69 1.75 22.49
CA TYR A 678 -4.78 2.75 21.94
C TYR A 678 -5.34 4.14 22.21
N VAL A 679 -4.54 5.01 22.77
CA VAL A 679 -4.89 6.39 23.08
C VAL A 679 -3.86 7.30 22.44
N ARG A 680 -4.30 8.09 21.47
CA ARG A 680 -3.53 9.20 20.91
C ARG A 680 -3.96 10.48 21.61
N SER A 681 -3.02 11.16 22.24
CA SER A 681 -3.30 12.41 22.95
C SER A 681 -2.34 13.51 22.48
N GLY A 682 -2.88 14.64 22.07
CA GLY A 682 -2.13 15.82 21.67
C GLY A 682 -2.32 17.02 22.56
N GLY A 683 -3.03 16.83 23.62
CA GLY A 683 -3.39 17.88 24.58
C GLY A 683 -3.26 17.39 26.01
N PRO A 684 -4.25 17.71 26.86
CA PRO A 684 -4.35 17.19 28.21
C PRO A 684 -4.35 15.68 28.20
N ARG A 685 -3.88 15.07 29.28
CA ARG A 685 -3.61 13.64 29.41
C ARG A 685 -4.80 12.78 29.00
N GLY A 686 -4.69 12.07 27.86
CA GLY A 686 -5.59 10.99 27.52
C GLY A 686 -5.20 9.73 28.29
N VAL A 687 -6.11 9.14 29.04
CA VAL A 687 -5.89 7.91 29.80
C VAL A 687 -7.04 6.93 29.57
N MET A 688 -6.75 5.65 29.64
CA MET A 688 -7.77 4.63 29.86
C MET A 688 -7.99 4.47 31.35
N ARG A 689 -9.25 4.45 31.79
CA ARG A 689 -9.60 4.37 33.20
C ARG A 689 -10.55 3.21 33.47
N VAL A 690 -10.24 2.46 34.51
CA VAL A 690 -11.19 1.54 35.15
C VAL A 690 -11.65 2.19 36.47
N ALA A 691 -12.95 2.33 36.66
CA ALA A 691 -13.54 2.79 37.92
C ALA A 691 -14.49 1.73 38.45
N TYR A 692 -14.36 1.37 39.70
CA TYR A 692 -15.26 0.41 40.39
C TYR A 692 -15.51 0.86 41.82
N THR A 693 -16.63 0.38 42.42
CA THR A 693 -17.03 0.75 43.76
C THR A 693 -16.79 -0.41 44.72
N VAL A 694 -16.13 -0.13 45.83
CA VAL A 694 -15.97 -1.06 46.97
C VAL A 694 -16.59 -0.42 48.20
N GLY A 695 -17.70 -0.97 48.68
CA GLY A 695 -18.49 -0.31 49.72
C GLY A 695 -19.05 1.02 49.23
N ASN A 696 -18.69 2.14 49.87
CA ASN A 696 -19.08 3.49 49.50
C ASN A 696 -17.97 4.26 48.79
N GLU A 697 -16.82 3.66 48.52
CA GLU A 697 -15.67 4.29 47.89
C GLU A 697 -15.54 3.89 46.44
N THR A 698 -15.27 4.88 45.55
CA THR A 698 -14.93 4.63 44.16
C THR A 698 -13.42 4.57 44.00
N VAL A 699 -12.93 3.42 43.56
CA VAL A 699 -11.53 3.20 43.20
C VAL A 699 -11.34 3.41 41.70
N THR A 700 -10.30 4.14 41.34
CA THR A 700 -9.95 4.38 39.92
C THR A 700 -8.53 3.90 39.63
N LEU A 701 -8.36 3.21 38.49
CA LEU A 701 -7.06 2.78 37.96
C LEU A 701 -6.90 3.43 36.58
N ASP A 702 -5.87 4.24 36.43
CA ASP A 702 -5.55 4.92 35.18
C ASP A 702 -4.36 4.25 34.51
N SER A 703 -4.42 4.14 33.18
CA SER A 703 -3.22 3.79 32.38
C SER A 703 -2.17 4.90 32.44
N GLU A 704 -0.95 4.59 32.04
CA GLU A 704 -0.01 5.64 31.65
C GLU A 704 -0.65 6.57 30.62
N PRO A 705 -0.37 7.88 30.67
CA PRO A 705 -0.87 8.82 29.64
C PRO A 705 -0.43 8.40 28.26
N GLY A 706 -1.36 8.44 27.32
CA GLY A 706 -1.05 8.15 25.92
C GLY A 706 0.07 9.05 25.41
N LYS A 707 1.06 8.45 24.77
CA LYS A 707 2.10 9.19 24.05
C LYS A 707 1.57 9.58 22.67
N VAL A 708 2.05 10.71 22.16
CA VAL A 708 1.85 11.04 20.73
C VAL A 708 2.64 10.02 19.93
N TRP A 709 2.02 9.42 18.96
CA TRP A 709 2.62 8.45 18.03
C TRP A 709 3.55 9.15 17.05
#